data_b51d43b98592d276499c93a2da7c386a
#
_entry.id   b51d43b98592d276499c93a2da7c386a
#
_cell.length_a   1.000
_cell.length_b   1.000
_cell.length_c   1.000
_cell.angle_alpha   90.00
_cell.angle_beta   90.00
_cell.angle_gamma   90.00
#
_symmetry.space_group_name_H-M   'P 1'
#
loop_
_entity.id
_entity.type
_entity.pdbx_description
1 polymer ?
#
loop_
_entity_poly.entity_id
_entity_poly.type
_entity_poly.pdbx_seq_one_letter_code
_entity_poly.pdbx_strand_id
1 'polypeptide(L)'
;MIIYVDASVIQTGNGTKENPFKTIQEAAAKALPGDEVIVAPGLYREAVNPIHAGTADKRITYRSAIKGQAHITGSEAVKDWENVEGTVWKAVIPNGIFGDYNPFTTLVSGDWFIATFIAHTGDVYLNEKSMYEVTTLDKVKNPQKSTISWDPDFSVYTWYAEQDEANNQTIIYANFHEKDPNKENVEISVRRNCFYPESEGIGYITLSGFRISQAATQWAPPTAYQEGMVGPHWSKGWIIEDCEIYESKCSGISLGKYLQPENDNKWLKWKYKDGTQTERDCICQASYEGWDKEHIGSHIVRRCEIHDCGQTGIVGHLGGVFSVIEDNHIHHINNKQNLAGAEIGGIKMHAAIDVIFRRNHIHNCTRGLWLDWQAQGTRVTGNLFHDNALPNDFEAGDDAVTSVGEDIFVEVSHGPTLIDHNILLSDRALKIATQGIALVHNLICGGFVSVGIGTDNGAPDIPSPRYTPYHTKHGTQVAGFMTILHGDDRFYNNIFVQKPIRPCMQDLADLMGNNGNMWDDCNVITGTFKFNGYPTFDEWNRQFEGYCEMGSETTGNCYYDHLPVWASGNLYFNGARAWEKETDAVTDTEHSVDISVEEKEDGWYLKTNLYDIIKEETDGIISTETLGMAFEPEQKYENPDGSPIIFNQDFFGNHRDVKTVAGPFTDKKASEQKLF
;
A
#
# COMPACT_ATOMS: atom_id res chain seq x y z
N MET A 1 -24.30 -24.09 -9.33
CA MET A 1 -24.67 -25.10 -8.27
C MET A 1 -24.28 -24.49 -6.94
N ILE A 2 -24.84 -25.01 -5.82
CA ILE A 2 -24.33 -24.64 -4.48
C ILE A 2 -23.53 -25.83 -3.94
N ILE A 3 -22.32 -25.55 -3.47
CA ILE A 3 -21.41 -26.52 -2.87
C ILE A 3 -21.22 -26.15 -1.40
N TYR A 4 -21.38 -27.09 -0.49
CA TYR A 4 -21.29 -26.86 0.95
C TYR A 4 -20.00 -27.45 1.53
N VAL A 5 -19.37 -26.69 2.44
CA VAL A 5 -18.16 -27.08 3.17
C VAL A 5 -18.40 -26.91 4.66
N ASP A 6 -18.00 -27.90 5.48
CA ASP A 6 -18.10 -27.87 6.93
C ASP A 6 -16.95 -28.66 7.54
N ALA A 7 -16.01 -27.97 8.22
CA ALA A 7 -14.86 -28.58 8.89
C ALA A 7 -15.25 -29.51 10.07
N SER A 8 -16.46 -29.40 10.60
CA SER A 8 -16.93 -30.21 11.75
C SER A 8 -17.30 -31.63 11.39
N VAL A 9 -17.47 -31.96 10.11
CA VAL A 9 -17.82 -33.32 9.69
C VAL A 9 -16.65 -34.26 9.91
N ILE A 10 -16.98 -35.50 10.36
CA ILE A 10 -15.97 -36.53 10.62
C ILE A 10 -15.33 -37.02 9.33
N GLN A 11 -16.14 -37.25 8.31
CA GLN A 11 -15.70 -37.68 6.97
C GLN A 11 -16.21 -36.69 5.92
N THR A 12 -15.40 -36.45 4.91
CA THR A 12 -15.81 -35.61 3.79
C THR A 12 -16.97 -36.24 3.03
N GLY A 13 -17.90 -35.39 2.61
CA GLY A 13 -19.06 -35.78 1.83
C GLY A 13 -18.86 -35.57 0.32
N ASN A 14 -19.95 -35.17 -0.34
CA ASN A 14 -19.98 -34.91 -1.78
C ASN A 14 -20.31 -33.45 -2.15
N GLY A 15 -20.30 -32.56 -1.16
CA GLY A 15 -20.55 -31.13 -1.33
C GLY A 15 -22.04 -30.75 -1.31
N THR A 16 -22.96 -31.66 -1.04
CA THR A 16 -24.36 -31.29 -0.80
C THR A 16 -24.55 -30.77 0.64
N LYS A 17 -25.67 -30.12 0.90
CA LYS A 17 -25.95 -29.56 2.22
C LYS A 17 -26.01 -30.65 3.31
N GLU A 18 -26.51 -31.80 2.97
CA GLU A 18 -26.62 -32.97 3.86
C GLU A 18 -25.30 -33.73 4.02
N ASN A 19 -24.41 -33.64 3.03
CA ASN A 19 -23.10 -34.28 3.01
C ASN A 19 -22.03 -33.29 2.50
N PRO A 20 -21.67 -32.25 3.27
CA PRO A 20 -20.72 -31.24 2.85
C PRO A 20 -19.30 -31.80 2.71
N PHE A 21 -18.48 -31.15 1.89
CA PHE A 21 -17.04 -31.37 1.91
C PHE A 21 -16.45 -30.96 3.27
N LYS A 22 -15.35 -31.59 3.65
CA LYS A 22 -14.66 -31.24 4.89
C LYS A 22 -13.74 -30.03 4.73
N THR A 23 -13.15 -29.87 3.55
CA THR A 23 -12.17 -28.82 3.25
C THR A 23 -12.64 -27.91 2.12
N ILE A 24 -12.18 -26.67 2.14
CA ILE A 24 -12.45 -25.71 1.04
C ILE A 24 -11.76 -26.17 -0.23
N GLN A 25 -10.55 -26.76 -0.12
CA GLN A 25 -9.81 -27.30 -1.26
C GLN A 25 -10.59 -28.38 -2.02
N GLU A 26 -11.34 -29.25 -1.35
CA GLU A 26 -12.19 -30.23 -2.02
C GLU A 26 -13.30 -29.58 -2.86
N ALA A 27 -13.88 -28.50 -2.33
CA ALA A 27 -14.85 -27.69 -3.06
C ALA A 27 -14.19 -26.93 -4.22
N ALA A 28 -13.02 -26.35 -4.02
CA ALA A 28 -12.27 -25.62 -5.06
C ALA A 28 -11.88 -26.50 -6.25
N ALA A 29 -11.62 -27.79 -6.00
CA ALA A 29 -11.36 -28.78 -7.04
C ALA A 29 -12.61 -29.16 -7.87
N LYS A 30 -13.79 -28.73 -7.48
CA LYS A 30 -15.09 -29.09 -8.10
C LYS A 30 -15.87 -27.90 -8.64
N ALA A 31 -15.66 -26.70 -8.04
CA ALA A 31 -16.41 -25.51 -8.39
C ALA A 31 -16.17 -25.11 -9.85
N LEU A 32 -17.24 -24.86 -10.57
CA LEU A 32 -17.27 -24.47 -11.99
C LEU A 32 -17.92 -23.09 -12.15
N PRO A 33 -17.78 -22.45 -13.33
CA PRO A 33 -18.38 -21.13 -13.58
C PRO A 33 -19.86 -21.04 -13.20
N GLY A 34 -20.18 -20.11 -12.30
CA GLY A 34 -21.52 -19.90 -11.75
C GLY A 34 -21.86 -20.70 -10.50
N ASP A 35 -20.90 -21.45 -9.96
CA ASP A 35 -21.06 -22.14 -8.69
C ASP A 35 -20.78 -21.22 -7.49
N GLU A 36 -21.46 -21.52 -6.38
CA GLU A 36 -21.30 -20.87 -5.10
C GLU A 36 -20.85 -21.91 -4.06
N VAL A 37 -19.70 -21.69 -3.45
CA VAL A 37 -19.16 -22.49 -2.33
C VAL A 37 -19.51 -21.79 -1.02
N ILE A 38 -20.33 -22.42 -0.22
CA ILE A 38 -20.77 -21.92 1.10
C ILE A 38 -20.00 -22.66 2.18
N VAL A 39 -19.20 -21.90 2.94
CA VAL A 39 -18.31 -22.42 3.97
C VAL A 39 -18.92 -22.16 5.35
N ALA A 40 -19.20 -23.22 6.10
CA ALA A 40 -19.75 -23.14 7.46
C ALA A 40 -18.76 -22.48 8.42
N PRO A 41 -19.24 -21.92 9.56
CA PRO A 41 -18.37 -21.46 10.63
C PRO A 41 -17.39 -22.55 11.06
N GLY A 42 -16.12 -22.18 11.23
CA GLY A 42 -15.07 -23.11 11.62
C GLY A 42 -13.67 -22.65 11.25
N LEU A 43 -12.67 -23.40 11.72
CA LEU A 43 -11.26 -23.16 11.42
C LEU A 43 -10.78 -24.12 10.33
N TYR A 44 -10.25 -23.58 9.27
CA TYR A 44 -9.78 -24.28 8.08
C TYR A 44 -8.27 -24.11 7.94
N ARG A 45 -7.49 -25.11 8.35
CA ARG A 45 -6.02 -25.12 8.28
C ARG A 45 -5.58 -25.67 6.91
N GLU A 46 -5.65 -24.82 5.90
CA GLU A 46 -5.38 -25.23 4.53
C GLU A 46 -4.87 -24.07 3.65
N ALA A 47 -4.20 -24.42 2.56
CA ALA A 47 -3.93 -23.55 1.45
C ALA A 47 -4.87 -23.92 0.31
N VAL A 48 -5.80 -23.03 0.00
CA VAL A 48 -6.79 -23.27 -1.05
C VAL A 48 -6.25 -22.81 -2.39
N ASN A 49 -6.16 -23.75 -3.34
CA ASN A 49 -5.76 -23.52 -4.73
C ASN A 49 -6.98 -23.68 -5.66
N PRO A 50 -7.68 -22.61 -6.03
CA PRO A 50 -8.71 -22.68 -7.05
C PRO A 50 -8.12 -23.09 -8.40
N ILE A 51 -8.71 -24.09 -9.05
CA ILE A 51 -8.21 -24.62 -10.34
C ILE A 51 -9.09 -24.26 -11.54
N HIS A 52 -10.26 -23.70 -11.31
CA HIS A 52 -11.18 -23.29 -12.37
C HIS A 52 -11.44 -21.79 -12.29
N ALA A 53 -11.46 -21.14 -13.45
CA ALA A 53 -11.85 -19.74 -13.59
C ALA A 53 -13.37 -19.63 -13.74
N GLY A 54 -13.95 -18.54 -13.23
CA GLY A 54 -15.28 -18.09 -13.61
C GLY A 54 -15.28 -17.33 -14.94
N THR A 55 -16.39 -16.69 -15.23
CA THR A 55 -16.53 -15.70 -16.31
C THR A 55 -17.20 -14.45 -15.75
N ALA A 56 -17.20 -13.36 -16.52
CA ALA A 56 -17.84 -12.11 -16.09
C ALA A 56 -19.31 -12.32 -15.67
N ASP A 57 -20.05 -13.16 -16.42
CA ASP A 57 -21.47 -13.45 -16.16
C ASP A 57 -21.68 -14.61 -15.18
N LYS A 58 -20.68 -15.46 -14.96
CA LYS A 58 -20.75 -16.67 -14.14
C LYS A 58 -19.50 -16.79 -13.27
N ARG A 59 -19.42 -15.94 -12.28
CA ARG A 59 -18.32 -15.97 -11.30
C ARG A 59 -18.37 -17.26 -10.48
N ILE A 60 -17.23 -17.71 -9.98
CA ILE A 60 -17.19 -18.72 -8.92
C ILE A 60 -17.09 -17.94 -7.60
N THR A 61 -18.06 -18.18 -6.72
CA THR A 61 -18.10 -17.47 -5.44
C THR A 61 -17.76 -18.40 -4.29
N TYR A 62 -16.78 -18.02 -3.49
CA TYR A 62 -16.48 -18.63 -2.20
C TYR A 62 -16.90 -17.66 -1.13
N ARG A 63 -17.79 -18.09 -0.24
CA ARG A 63 -18.20 -17.22 0.86
C ARG A 63 -18.37 -17.95 2.19
N SER A 64 -18.05 -17.25 3.25
CA SER A 64 -18.45 -17.67 4.60
C SER A 64 -19.98 -17.66 4.72
N ALA A 65 -20.55 -18.68 5.29
CA ALA A 65 -22.00 -18.75 5.55
C ALA A 65 -22.44 -17.62 6.49
N ILE A 66 -21.59 -17.23 7.43
CA ILE A 66 -21.76 -16.10 8.34
C ILE A 66 -20.46 -15.28 8.29
N LYS A 67 -20.56 -14.00 7.95
CA LYS A 67 -19.39 -13.10 7.83
C LYS A 67 -18.47 -13.24 9.06
N GLY A 68 -17.17 -13.43 8.82
CA GLY A 68 -16.12 -13.53 9.82
C GLY A 68 -16.06 -14.84 10.61
N GLN A 69 -16.92 -15.83 10.32
CA GLN A 69 -16.95 -17.07 11.10
C GLN A 69 -16.28 -18.28 10.42
N ALA A 70 -16.04 -18.24 9.13
CA ALA A 70 -15.16 -19.19 8.46
C ALA A 70 -13.75 -18.60 8.43
N HIS A 71 -12.80 -19.25 9.11
CA HIS A 71 -11.44 -18.79 9.27
C HIS A 71 -10.47 -19.72 8.54
N ILE A 72 -9.79 -19.21 7.50
CA ILE A 72 -8.74 -19.93 6.78
C ILE A 72 -7.40 -19.48 7.37
N THR A 73 -6.56 -20.43 7.80
CA THR A 73 -5.27 -20.11 8.39
C THR A 73 -4.12 -20.90 7.80
N GLY A 74 -2.97 -20.23 7.62
CA GLY A 74 -1.71 -20.83 7.20
C GLY A 74 -0.94 -21.53 8.33
N SER A 75 -1.46 -21.49 9.56
CA SER A 75 -0.78 -22.02 10.74
C SER A 75 -1.22 -23.43 11.13
N GLU A 76 -0.47 -24.04 12.05
CA GLU A 76 -0.82 -25.24 12.81
C GLU A 76 -0.65 -24.97 14.30
N ALA A 77 -1.53 -25.60 15.11
CA ALA A 77 -1.45 -25.51 16.57
C ALA A 77 -0.28 -26.35 17.10
N VAL A 78 0.45 -25.78 18.03
CA VAL A 78 1.56 -26.46 18.71
C VAL A 78 1.23 -26.67 20.17
N LYS A 79 1.35 -27.91 20.63
CA LYS A 79 1.17 -28.33 22.01
C LYS A 79 2.46 -28.99 22.53
N ASP A 80 2.42 -29.43 23.79
CA ASP A 80 3.54 -30.11 24.41
C ASP A 80 4.82 -29.26 24.51
N TRP A 81 4.65 -27.99 24.80
CA TRP A 81 5.74 -27.08 25.12
C TRP A 81 6.42 -27.52 26.43
N GLU A 82 7.75 -27.65 26.41
CA GLU A 82 8.58 -27.96 27.55
C GLU A 82 9.21 -26.70 28.13
N ASN A 83 9.08 -26.49 29.44
CA ASN A 83 9.76 -25.38 30.11
C ASN A 83 11.26 -25.62 30.14
N VAL A 84 12.03 -24.68 29.61
CA VAL A 84 13.50 -24.74 29.57
C VAL A 84 14.10 -24.06 30.80
N GLU A 85 13.69 -22.82 31.05
CA GLU A 85 14.18 -22.01 32.14
C GLU A 85 13.28 -20.77 32.35
N GLY A 86 12.76 -20.57 33.58
CA GLY A 86 11.94 -19.40 33.88
C GLY A 86 10.71 -19.27 32.98
N THR A 87 10.69 -18.21 32.15
CA THR A 87 9.58 -17.89 31.21
C THR A 87 9.81 -18.45 29.80
N VAL A 88 10.94 -19.12 29.57
CA VAL A 88 11.33 -19.65 28.27
C VAL A 88 10.92 -21.11 28.12
N TRP A 89 10.24 -21.39 27.02
CA TRP A 89 9.77 -22.73 26.65
C TRP A 89 10.33 -23.14 25.29
N LYS A 90 10.34 -24.43 25.01
CA LYS A 90 10.67 -24.97 23.70
C LYS A 90 9.60 -25.94 23.22
N ALA A 91 9.45 -26.00 21.89
CA ALA A 91 8.71 -27.03 21.18
C ALA A 91 9.59 -27.67 20.13
N VAL A 92 9.42 -28.98 19.92
CA VAL A 92 10.15 -29.77 18.92
C VAL A 92 9.16 -30.16 17.84
N ILE A 93 9.39 -29.66 16.63
CA ILE A 93 8.49 -29.81 15.48
C ILE A 93 9.13 -30.75 14.46
N PRO A 94 8.55 -31.91 14.14
CA PRO A 94 9.02 -32.74 13.03
C PRO A 94 8.91 -31.99 11.70
N ASN A 95 10.00 -31.89 10.91
CA ASN A 95 10.02 -31.13 9.67
C ASN A 95 9.06 -31.66 8.59
N GLY A 96 8.55 -32.88 8.74
CA GLY A 96 7.54 -33.43 7.85
C GLY A 96 6.22 -32.63 7.80
N ILE A 97 5.90 -31.79 8.81
CA ILE A 97 4.73 -30.93 8.81
C ILE A 97 4.82 -29.82 7.75
N PHE A 98 6.04 -29.44 7.38
CA PHE A 98 6.29 -28.34 6.43
C PHE A 98 6.30 -28.78 4.97
N GLY A 99 6.25 -30.09 4.69
CA GLY A 99 6.40 -30.58 3.33
C GLY A 99 7.72 -30.13 2.67
N ASP A 100 7.62 -29.53 1.49
CA ASP A 100 8.78 -29.02 0.74
C ASP A 100 9.17 -27.57 1.11
N TYR A 101 8.43 -26.95 2.01
CA TYR A 101 8.62 -25.55 2.42
C TYR A 101 8.67 -25.42 3.93
N ASN A 102 9.87 -25.32 4.50
CA ASN A 102 10.06 -25.06 5.92
C ASN A 102 10.24 -23.54 6.15
N PRO A 103 9.24 -22.85 6.73
CA PRO A 103 9.31 -21.41 6.96
C PRO A 103 10.41 -21.01 7.95
N PHE A 104 10.82 -21.89 8.85
CA PHE A 104 11.84 -21.65 9.86
C PHE A 104 13.28 -21.86 9.36
N THR A 105 13.45 -22.25 8.10
CA THR A 105 14.73 -22.30 7.39
C THR A 105 14.76 -21.40 6.17
N THR A 106 13.62 -20.89 5.75
CA THR A 106 13.47 -20.01 4.61
C THR A 106 13.59 -18.55 5.06
N LEU A 107 14.64 -17.87 4.57
CA LEU A 107 14.87 -16.47 4.92
C LEU A 107 13.94 -15.54 4.12
N VAL A 108 13.47 -14.48 4.77
CA VAL A 108 12.91 -13.33 4.08
C VAL A 108 14.02 -12.66 3.28
N SER A 109 13.85 -12.54 1.98
CA SER A 109 14.86 -11.97 1.08
C SER A 109 14.24 -11.49 -0.23
N GLY A 110 14.88 -10.54 -0.85
CA GLY A 110 14.46 -10.00 -2.14
C GLY A 110 15.12 -8.65 -2.43
N ASP A 111 14.89 -8.11 -3.63
CA ASP A 111 15.36 -6.79 -3.98
C ASP A 111 14.74 -5.75 -3.05
N TRP A 112 15.54 -4.72 -2.74
CA TRP A 112 15.16 -3.63 -1.84
C TRP A 112 14.74 -4.04 -0.41
N PHE A 113 14.94 -5.29 -0.04
CA PHE A 113 14.89 -5.70 1.36
C PHE A 113 16.21 -5.32 2.04
N ILE A 114 16.11 -4.50 3.08
CA ILE A 114 17.25 -4.08 3.90
C ILE A 114 17.18 -4.87 5.20
N ALA A 115 17.94 -5.97 5.25
CA ALA A 115 17.96 -6.80 6.45
C ALA A 115 18.85 -6.16 7.52
N THR A 116 18.24 -5.70 8.61
CA THR A 116 18.98 -5.30 9.82
C THR A 116 19.35 -6.51 10.68
N PHE A 117 18.65 -7.62 10.50
CA PHE A 117 18.94 -8.93 11.08
C PHE A 117 18.35 -10.04 10.20
N ILE A 118 18.73 -11.29 10.50
CA ILE A 118 18.16 -12.45 9.80
C ILE A 118 16.71 -12.63 10.23
N ALA A 119 15.77 -12.60 9.29
CA ALA A 119 14.36 -12.89 9.49
C ALA A 119 13.94 -14.09 8.64
N HIS A 120 13.19 -15.00 9.22
CA HIS A 120 12.61 -16.16 8.53
C HIS A 120 11.18 -15.85 8.08
N THR A 121 10.69 -16.57 7.08
CA THR A 121 9.29 -16.46 6.65
C THR A 121 8.33 -17.09 7.67
N GLY A 122 8.83 -17.93 8.56
CA GLY A 122 8.09 -18.48 9.69
C GLY A 122 7.71 -17.43 10.74
N ASP A 123 6.67 -17.73 11.49
CA ASP A 123 6.28 -16.96 12.67
C ASP A 123 5.65 -17.84 13.74
N VAL A 124 5.66 -17.38 14.98
CA VAL A 124 5.03 -18.01 16.14
C VAL A 124 3.93 -17.08 16.64
N TYR A 125 2.75 -17.60 16.84
CA TYR A 125 1.57 -16.82 17.27
C TYR A 125 1.11 -17.24 18.66
N LEU A 126 0.85 -16.25 19.49
CA LEU A 126 0.25 -16.42 20.80
C LEU A 126 -1.15 -15.77 20.80
N ASN A 127 -2.21 -16.59 20.90
CA ASN A 127 -3.58 -16.14 20.84
C ASN A 127 -3.86 -15.29 19.57
N GLU A 128 -3.52 -15.85 18.42
CA GLU A 128 -3.65 -15.27 17.08
C GLU A 128 -2.64 -14.14 16.73
N LYS A 129 -1.88 -13.59 17.67
CA LYS A 129 -0.95 -12.49 17.46
C LYS A 129 0.50 -12.98 17.30
N SER A 130 1.19 -12.52 16.28
CA SER A 130 2.58 -12.92 16.00
C SER A 130 3.57 -12.34 17.00
N MET A 131 4.42 -13.20 17.54
CA MET A 131 5.51 -12.86 18.45
C MET A 131 6.72 -12.31 17.66
N TYR A 132 7.69 -11.76 18.36
CA TYR A 132 8.87 -11.13 17.75
C TYR A 132 10.02 -12.12 17.57
N GLU A 133 10.46 -12.29 16.34
CA GLU A 133 11.65 -13.09 16.04
C GLU A 133 12.91 -12.41 16.56
N VAL A 134 13.78 -13.18 17.20
CA VAL A 134 15.12 -12.73 17.61
C VAL A 134 16.18 -13.70 17.12
N THR A 135 17.43 -13.24 17.05
CA THR A 135 18.51 -13.96 16.35
C THR A 135 19.26 -14.96 17.22
N THR A 136 18.99 -15.01 18.53
CA THR A 136 19.69 -15.91 19.45
C THR A 136 18.81 -16.32 20.62
N LEU A 137 19.07 -17.48 21.19
CA LEU A 137 18.40 -17.94 22.41
C LEU A 137 18.62 -16.99 23.60
N ASP A 138 19.78 -16.32 23.69
CA ASP A 138 20.03 -15.35 24.74
C ASP A 138 19.04 -14.17 24.68
N LYS A 139 18.70 -13.71 23.47
CA LYS A 139 17.69 -12.64 23.29
C LYS A 139 16.27 -13.13 23.61
N VAL A 140 15.98 -14.43 23.49
CA VAL A 140 14.70 -14.99 23.98
C VAL A 140 14.68 -14.95 25.51
N LYS A 141 15.79 -15.28 26.17
CA LYS A 141 15.90 -15.26 27.64
C LYS A 141 15.86 -13.84 28.21
N ASN A 142 16.41 -12.88 27.48
CA ASN A 142 16.58 -11.49 27.90
C ASN A 142 15.97 -10.53 26.86
N PRO A 143 14.65 -10.58 26.62
CA PRO A 143 14.02 -9.77 25.59
C PRO A 143 14.09 -8.29 25.93
N GLN A 144 14.32 -7.47 24.90
CA GLN A 144 14.31 -6.01 25.04
C GLN A 144 13.02 -5.47 24.42
N LYS A 145 12.42 -4.48 25.09
CA LYS A 145 11.23 -3.82 24.58
C LYS A 145 11.59 -2.98 23.33
N SER A 146 10.83 -3.16 22.25
CA SER A 146 10.99 -2.34 21.04
C SER A 146 10.58 -0.90 21.32
N THR A 147 11.37 0.05 20.82
CA THR A 147 11.07 1.49 20.88
C THR A 147 10.35 2.00 19.64
N ILE A 148 10.30 1.19 18.57
CA ILE A 148 9.76 1.59 17.25
C ILE A 148 8.54 0.78 16.81
N SER A 149 8.10 -0.22 17.57
CA SER A 149 6.85 -0.95 17.30
C SER A 149 5.62 -0.16 17.76
N TRP A 150 4.50 -0.29 17.05
CA TRP A 150 3.20 0.22 17.53
C TRP A 150 2.65 -0.56 18.73
N ASP A 151 3.22 -1.75 19.00
CA ASP A 151 2.88 -2.56 20.17
C ASP A 151 4.13 -2.92 21.00
N PRO A 152 4.73 -1.93 21.67
CA PRO A 152 5.98 -2.13 22.40
C PRO A 152 5.82 -3.07 23.59
N ASP A 153 4.66 -3.16 24.21
CA ASP A 153 4.44 -4.04 25.37
C ASP A 153 4.42 -5.51 24.97
N PHE A 154 3.95 -5.83 23.78
CA PHE A 154 4.00 -7.18 23.25
C PHE A 154 5.35 -7.58 22.65
N SER A 155 6.21 -6.62 22.34
CA SER A 155 7.50 -6.87 21.69
C SER A 155 8.48 -7.72 22.52
N VAL A 156 8.21 -7.91 23.79
CA VAL A 156 9.00 -8.78 24.67
C VAL A 156 8.60 -10.26 24.56
N TYR A 157 7.47 -10.59 23.92
CA TYR A 157 7.13 -11.96 23.56
C TYR A 157 7.93 -12.36 22.33
N THR A 158 9.02 -13.06 22.54
CA THR A 158 10.03 -13.33 21.53
C THR A 158 10.19 -14.80 21.24
N TRP A 159 10.66 -15.13 20.04
CA TRP A 159 10.99 -16.50 19.64
C TRP A 159 12.27 -16.59 18.83
N TYR A 160 12.89 -17.77 18.84
CA TYR A 160 14.05 -18.17 18.07
C TYR A 160 13.93 -19.62 17.66
N ALA A 161 14.38 -19.98 16.46
CA ALA A 161 14.36 -21.35 15.99
C ALA A 161 15.74 -21.83 15.57
N GLU A 162 15.99 -23.12 15.76
CA GLU A 162 17.19 -23.81 15.26
C GLU A 162 16.81 -25.18 14.66
N GLN A 163 17.68 -25.72 13.82
CA GLN A 163 17.45 -27.00 13.17
C GLN A 163 18.24 -28.12 13.87
N ASP A 164 17.57 -29.20 14.20
CA ASP A 164 18.19 -30.47 14.54
C ASP A 164 18.18 -31.35 13.28
N GLU A 165 19.25 -31.23 12.48
CA GLU A 165 19.37 -31.97 11.21
C GLU A 165 19.46 -33.48 11.44
N ALA A 166 20.04 -33.93 12.57
CA ALA A 166 20.19 -35.33 12.87
C ALA A 166 18.86 -36.05 13.06
N ASN A 167 17.87 -35.36 13.61
CA ASN A 167 16.52 -35.86 13.88
C ASN A 167 15.48 -35.33 12.88
N ASN A 168 15.88 -34.49 11.92
CA ASN A 168 14.97 -33.80 10.97
C ASN A 168 13.85 -33.04 11.68
N GLN A 169 14.23 -32.15 12.59
CA GLN A 169 13.32 -31.39 13.44
C GLN A 169 13.69 -29.90 13.47
N THR A 170 12.68 -29.07 13.64
CA THR A 170 12.82 -27.64 14.00
C THR A 170 12.56 -27.50 15.48
N ILE A 171 13.48 -26.89 16.21
CA ILE A 171 13.32 -26.58 17.65
C ILE A 171 13.01 -25.10 17.76
N ILE A 172 11.87 -24.76 18.33
CA ILE A 172 11.43 -23.38 18.56
C ILE A 172 11.52 -23.08 20.04
N TYR A 173 12.25 -22.03 20.40
CA TYR A 173 12.31 -21.46 21.74
C TYR A 173 11.49 -20.20 21.76
N ALA A 174 10.65 -20.00 22.78
CA ALA A 174 9.83 -18.82 22.91
C ALA A 174 9.69 -18.36 24.37
N ASN A 175 9.61 -17.04 24.56
CA ASN A 175 9.37 -16.44 25.86
C ASN A 175 7.90 -16.05 25.97
N PHE A 176 7.16 -16.75 26.83
CA PHE A 176 5.73 -16.52 27.03
C PHE A 176 5.43 -15.74 28.31
N HIS A 177 6.48 -15.21 28.98
CA HIS A 177 6.34 -14.50 30.24
C HIS A 177 5.54 -15.32 31.27
N GLU A 178 4.45 -14.74 31.79
CA GLU A 178 3.64 -15.38 32.84
C GLU A 178 2.65 -16.41 32.29
N LYS A 179 2.59 -16.60 30.96
CA LYS A 179 1.64 -17.51 30.32
C LYS A 179 2.22 -18.92 30.20
N ASP A 180 1.35 -19.91 30.40
CA ASP A 180 1.64 -21.32 30.14
C ASP A 180 1.20 -21.68 28.71
N PRO A 181 2.14 -21.85 27.74
CA PRO A 181 1.78 -22.07 26.34
C PRO A 181 0.91 -23.31 26.10
N ASN A 182 0.92 -24.27 27.02
CA ASN A 182 0.08 -25.45 26.90
C ASN A 182 -1.38 -25.16 27.27
N LYS A 183 -1.67 -24.01 27.88
CA LYS A 183 -3.03 -23.54 28.21
C LYS A 183 -3.53 -22.46 27.26
N GLU A 184 -2.62 -21.86 26.51
CA GLU A 184 -2.92 -20.82 25.52
C GLU A 184 -3.12 -21.43 24.12
N ASN A 185 -3.59 -20.63 23.17
CA ASN A 185 -3.56 -20.98 21.76
C ASN A 185 -2.21 -20.53 21.18
N VAL A 186 -1.29 -21.50 21.00
CA VAL A 186 0.00 -21.24 20.36
C VAL A 186 0.04 -21.94 19.01
N GLU A 187 0.39 -21.20 17.97
CA GLU A 187 0.40 -21.65 16.59
C GLU A 187 1.71 -21.26 15.91
N ILE A 188 2.04 -21.99 14.86
CA ILE A 188 3.18 -21.66 13.99
C ILE A 188 2.73 -21.63 12.54
N SER A 189 3.25 -20.72 11.74
CA SER A 189 2.99 -20.72 10.30
C SER A 189 3.65 -21.91 9.61
N VAL A 190 2.93 -22.57 8.71
CA VAL A 190 3.42 -23.71 7.95
C VAL A 190 3.14 -23.61 6.46
N ARG A 191 2.23 -22.70 6.03
CA ARG A 191 1.81 -22.56 4.64
C ARG A 191 2.20 -21.19 4.10
N ARG A 192 2.59 -21.14 2.84
CA ARG A 192 2.99 -19.90 2.15
C ARG A 192 1.83 -18.94 1.92
N ASN A 193 0.65 -19.49 1.67
CA ASN A 193 -0.59 -18.74 1.41
C ASN A 193 -1.80 -19.45 1.99
N CYS A 194 -2.96 -18.80 1.93
CA CYS A 194 -4.23 -19.34 2.40
C CYS A 194 -5.26 -19.51 1.28
N PHE A 195 -5.33 -18.57 0.34
CA PHE A 195 -6.25 -18.66 -0.80
C PHE A 195 -5.60 -18.04 -2.05
N TYR A 196 -4.92 -18.87 -2.83
CA TYR A 196 -4.09 -18.40 -3.93
C TYR A 196 -3.99 -19.46 -5.03
N PRO A 197 -4.34 -19.17 -6.30
CA PRO A 197 -4.22 -20.15 -7.38
C PRO A 197 -2.76 -20.33 -7.78
N GLU A 198 -2.33 -21.57 -7.94
CA GLU A 198 -1.00 -21.88 -8.48
C GLU A 198 -0.88 -21.54 -9.98
N SER A 199 -1.99 -21.66 -10.71
CA SER A 199 -2.01 -21.40 -12.14
C SER A 199 -2.43 -19.96 -12.44
N GLU A 200 -1.83 -19.39 -13.48
CA GLU A 200 -2.28 -18.13 -14.07
C GLU A 200 -3.66 -18.27 -14.77
N GLY A 201 -4.35 -17.16 -14.98
CA GLY A 201 -5.62 -17.13 -15.71
C GLY A 201 -6.85 -17.59 -14.92
N ILE A 202 -6.72 -17.91 -13.64
CA ILE A 202 -7.86 -18.28 -12.77
C ILE A 202 -8.62 -17.01 -12.35
N GLY A 203 -9.35 -16.43 -13.28
CA GLY A 203 -10.07 -15.17 -13.10
C GLY A 203 -11.51 -15.32 -12.62
N TYR A 204 -12.16 -14.18 -12.36
CA TYR A 204 -13.58 -14.05 -12.00
C TYR A 204 -14.00 -14.89 -10.78
N ILE A 205 -13.13 -14.90 -9.78
CA ILE A 205 -13.43 -15.44 -8.45
C ILE A 205 -13.98 -14.33 -7.55
N THR A 206 -14.95 -14.66 -6.72
CA THR A 206 -15.38 -13.82 -5.60
C THR A 206 -15.06 -14.53 -4.30
N LEU A 207 -14.31 -13.86 -3.41
CA LEU A 207 -13.99 -14.32 -2.06
C LEU A 207 -14.65 -13.36 -1.05
N SER A 208 -15.58 -13.85 -0.24
CA SER A 208 -16.44 -12.99 0.57
C SER A 208 -16.63 -13.48 1.99
N GLY A 209 -16.41 -12.59 2.96
CA GLY A 209 -16.79 -12.78 4.36
C GLY A 209 -15.91 -13.71 5.19
N PHE A 210 -14.69 -13.99 4.78
CA PHE A 210 -13.76 -14.86 5.52
C PHE A 210 -12.88 -14.07 6.49
N ARG A 211 -12.40 -14.75 7.54
CA ARG A 211 -11.17 -14.41 8.25
C ARG A 211 -10.02 -15.21 7.61
N ILE A 212 -8.88 -14.56 7.36
CA ILE A 212 -7.74 -15.21 6.70
C ILE A 212 -6.44 -14.73 7.35
N SER A 213 -5.60 -15.65 7.84
CA SER A 213 -4.43 -15.24 8.62
C SER A 213 -3.24 -16.20 8.58
N GLN A 214 -2.11 -15.72 9.10
CA GLN A 214 -0.97 -16.50 9.57
C GLN A 214 -0.24 -17.28 8.47
N ALA A 215 -0.06 -16.65 7.30
CA ALA A 215 0.71 -17.25 6.21
C ALA A 215 2.18 -16.84 6.22
N ALA A 216 3.05 -17.78 5.87
CA ALA A 216 4.49 -17.61 5.75
C ALA A 216 4.89 -17.08 4.37
N THR A 217 4.35 -15.91 4.00
CA THR A 217 4.61 -15.30 2.70
C THR A 217 6.05 -14.77 2.59
N GLN A 218 6.56 -14.69 1.36
CA GLN A 218 7.89 -14.15 1.07
C GLN A 218 7.82 -12.65 0.78
N TRP A 219 8.96 -11.95 0.92
CA TRP A 219 9.14 -10.58 0.46
C TRP A 219 8.75 -10.45 -1.02
N ALA A 220 7.97 -9.42 -1.35
CA ALA A 220 7.30 -9.27 -2.63
C ALA A 220 7.75 -8.00 -3.38
N PRO A 221 9.01 -7.93 -3.87
CA PRO A 221 9.46 -6.83 -4.72
C PRO A 221 8.93 -6.99 -6.15
N PRO A 222 8.96 -5.94 -6.98
CA PRO A 222 8.49 -6.02 -8.37
C PRO A 222 9.35 -6.93 -9.26
N THR A 223 10.54 -7.30 -8.81
CA THR A 223 11.46 -8.19 -9.53
C THR A 223 11.27 -9.67 -9.21
N ALA A 224 10.43 -9.99 -8.23
CA ALA A 224 10.18 -11.35 -7.76
C ALA A 224 8.74 -11.79 -8.03
N TYR A 225 8.48 -13.08 -7.86
CA TYR A 225 7.13 -13.59 -7.72
C TYR A 225 6.46 -12.96 -6.49
N GLN A 226 5.39 -12.20 -6.71
CA GLN A 226 4.67 -11.52 -5.63
C GLN A 226 3.52 -12.39 -5.14
N GLU A 227 3.83 -13.35 -4.28
CA GLU A 227 2.84 -14.19 -3.64
C GLU A 227 2.30 -13.48 -2.39
N GLY A 228 0.99 -13.31 -2.32
CA GLY A 228 0.30 -12.86 -1.11
C GLY A 228 -0.31 -14.01 -0.35
N MET A 229 -0.79 -13.74 0.87
CA MET A 229 -1.62 -14.70 1.59
C MET A 229 -2.91 -15.02 0.82
N VAL A 230 -3.43 -14.01 0.12
CA VAL A 230 -4.61 -14.08 -0.76
C VAL A 230 -4.30 -13.36 -2.07
N GLY A 231 -4.84 -13.84 -3.18
CA GLY A 231 -4.82 -13.05 -4.41
C GLY A 231 -5.09 -13.80 -5.70
N PRO A 232 -5.28 -13.04 -6.78
CA PRO A 232 -5.62 -13.56 -8.11
C PRO A 232 -4.46 -14.19 -8.87
N HIS A 233 -3.22 -14.13 -8.36
CA HIS A 233 -2.01 -14.47 -9.10
C HIS A 233 -1.86 -13.57 -10.35
N TRP A 234 -1.98 -14.11 -11.56
CA TRP A 234 -1.95 -13.36 -12.82
C TRP A 234 -3.23 -13.65 -13.59
N SER A 235 -4.28 -12.86 -13.34
CA SER A 235 -5.61 -13.09 -13.92
C SER A 235 -6.46 -11.83 -13.90
N LYS A 236 -7.74 -11.97 -14.16
CA LYS A 236 -8.70 -10.85 -14.27
C LYS A 236 -9.90 -11.00 -13.35
N GLY A 237 -10.39 -9.85 -12.88
CA GLY A 237 -11.75 -9.68 -12.41
C GLY A 237 -12.07 -10.35 -11.06
N TRP A 238 -11.12 -10.50 -10.15
CA TRP A 238 -11.43 -10.97 -8.80
C TRP A 238 -12.20 -9.93 -8.00
N ILE A 239 -13.03 -10.40 -7.08
CA ILE A 239 -13.65 -9.60 -6.03
C ILE A 239 -13.24 -10.21 -4.68
N ILE A 240 -12.59 -9.41 -3.84
CA ILE A 240 -12.27 -9.74 -2.45
C ILE A 240 -13.04 -8.76 -1.59
N GLU A 241 -13.99 -9.25 -0.80
CA GLU A 241 -14.89 -8.37 -0.09
C GLU A 241 -15.31 -8.90 1.28
N ASP A 242 -15.57 -7.95 2.20
CA ASP A 242 -16.08 -8.26 3.53
C ASP A 242 -15.20 -9.21 4.35
N CYS A 243 -13.90 -9.30 4.04
CA CYS A 243 -12.93 -10.19 4.67
C CYS A 243 -12.09 -9.45 5.72
N GLU A 244 -11.65 -10.19 6.73
CA GLU A 244 -10.58 -9.80 7.65
C GLU A 244 -9.30 -10.56 7.25
N ILE A 245 -8.22 -9.83 6.92
CA ILE A 245 -6.96 -10.40 6.40
C ILE A 245 -5.80 -9.87 7.24
N TYR A 246 -5.12 -10.75 7.97
CA TYR A 246 -4.16 -10.31 8.97
C TYR A 246 -3.04 -11.31 9.23
N GLU A 247 -1.97 -10.84 9.86
CA GLU A 247 -0.83 -11.65 10.31
C GLU A 247 -0.17 -12.45 9.16
N SER A 248 -0.07 -11.85 7.97
CA SER A 248 0.80 -12.37 6.92
C SER A 248 2.24 -11.98 7.21
N LYS A 249 3.20 -12.88 7.05
CA LYS A 249 4.62 -12.54 7.28
C LYS A 249 5.09 -11.36 6.43
N CYS A 250 4.69 -11.31 5.17
CA CYS A 250 4.96 -10.19 4.27
C CYS A 250 3.65 -9.57 3.76
N SER A 251 3.08 -10.05 2.67
CA SER A 251 1.95 -9.38 2.02
C SER A 251 0.61 -10.06 2.31
N GLY A 252 -0.41 -9.27 2.65
CA GLY A 252 -1.78 -9.76 2.85
C GLY A 252 -2.42 -10.16 1.52
N ILE A 253 -2.70 -9.19 0.65
CA ILE A 253 -3.26 -9.41 -0.69
C ILE A 253 -2.21 -9.10 -1.75
N SER A 254 -2.02 -10.00 -2.72
CA SER A 254 -1.28 -9.70 -3.95
C SER A 254 -2.24 -9.67 -5.13
N LEU A 255 -2.25 -8.56 -5.90
CA LEU A 255 -3.06 -8.41 -7.10
C LEU A 255 -2.38 -8.98 -8.36
N GLY A 256 -1.20 -9.56 -8.17
CA GLY A 256 -0.51 -10.29 -9.21
C GLY A 256 0.65 -9.56 -9.87
N LYS A 257 1.53 -10.38 -10.42
CA LYS A 257 2.72 -9.96 -11.15
C LYS A 257 2.90 -10.82 -12.39
N TYR A 258 3.30 -10.19 -13.50
CA TYR A 258 3.77 -10.90 -14.67
C TYR A 258 5.12 -11.59 -14.37
N LEU A 259 5.16 -12.89 -14.56
CA LEU A 259 6.39 -13.66 -14.45
C LEU A 259 7.05 -13.78 -15.82
N GLN A 260 8.21 -13.13 -15.98
CA GLN A 260 8.98 -13.31 -17.19
C GLN A 260 9.42 -14.78 -17.31
N PRO A 261 9.24 -15.41 -18.49
CA PRO A 261 9.80 -16.71 -18.73
C PRO A 261 11.31 -16.76 -18.43
N GLU A 262 11.74 -17.79 -17.74
CA GLU A 262 13.14 -17.98 -17.34
C GLU A 262 13.71 -16.92 -16.38
N ASN A 263 12.86 -16.05 -15.83
CA ASN A 263 13.25 -15.00 -14.89
C ASN A 263 12.37 -15.03 -13.63
N ASP A 264 12.34 -16.15 -12.96
CA ASP A 264 11.64 -16.38 -11.72
C ASP A 264 12.43 -15.85 -10.51
N ASN A 265 12.76 -14.55 -10.53
CA ASN A 265 13.61 -13.96 -9.52
C ASN A 265 15.00 -14.64 -9.39
N LYS A 266 15.48 -15.21 -10.48
CA LYS A 266 16.83 -15.73 -10.54
C LYS A 266 17.80 -14.56 -10.62
N TRP A 267 18.39 -14.25 -9.53
CA TRP A 267 19.41 -13.21 -9.31
C TRP A 267 20.61 -13.27 -10.27
N LEU A 268 20.65 -14.21 -11.18
CA LEU A 268 21.67 -14.28 -12.22
C LEU A 268 21.69 -13.03 -13.09
N LYS A 269 20.56 -12.34 -13.24
CA LYS A 269 20.51 -11.10 -14.03
C LYS A 269 20.92 -9.86 -13.25
N TRP A 270 20.63 -9.77 -11.96
CA TRP A 270 21.03 -8.61 -11.16
C TRP A 270 22.54 -8.42 -11.07
N LYS A 271 23.31 -9.44 -11.26
CA LYS A 271 24.76 -9.30 -11.33
C LYS A 271 25.24 -8.36 -12.43
N TYR A 272 24.43 -8.20 -13.47
CA TYR A 272 24.75 -7.38 -14.65
C TYR A 272 23.71 -6.29 -14.91
N LYS A 273 22.55 -6.37 -14.30
CA LYS A 273 21.44 -5.41 -14.38
C LYS A 273 20.88 -5.15 -13.00
N ASP A 274 20.66 -3.89 -12.67
CA ASP A 274 19.97 -3.54 -11.43
C ASP A 274 18.45 -3.88 -11.48
N GLY A 275 17.80 -3.80 -10.31
CA GLY A 275 16.37 -4.12 -10.19
C GLY A 275 15.49 -3.26 -11.10
N THR A 276 15.84 -1.99 -11.29
CA THR A 276 15.07 -1.07 -12.13
C THR A 276 15.19 -1.41 -13.62
N GLN A 277 16.33 -1.90 -14.07
CA GLN A 277 16.49 -2.40 -15.45
C GLN A 277 15.70 -3.69 -15.66
N THR A 278 15.72 -4.59 -14.68
CA THR A 278 14.95 -5.85 -14.73
C THR A 278 13.46 -5.57 -14.77
N GLU A 279 12.99 -4.61 -14.01
CA GLU A 279 11.59 -4.19 -13.97
C GLU A 279 11.14 -3.62 -15.32
N ARG A 280 11.94 -2.73 -15.94
CA ARG A 280 11.65 -2.19 -17.27
C ARG A 280 11.60 -3.27 -18.36
N ASP A 281 12.53 -4.23 -18.32
CA ASP A 281 12.49 -5.39 -19.22
C ASP A 281 11.18 -6.18 -19.05
N CYS A 282 10.74 -6.38 -17.81
CA CYS A 282 9.51 -7.07 -17.46
C CYS A 282 8.27 -6.38 -18.06
N ILE A 283 8.18 -5.06 -17.92
CA ILE A 283 7.05 -4.26 -18.45
C ILE A 283 6.99 -4.35 -19.97
N CYS A 284 8.11 -4.19 -20.65
CA CYS A 284 8.16 -4.28 -22.11
C CYS A 284 7.73 -5.66 -22.60
N GLN A 285 8.17 -6.71 -21.93
CA GLN A 285 7.81 -8.07 -22.29
C GLN A 285 6.32 -8.33 -22.01
N ALA A 286 5.81 -7.94 -20.86
CA ALA A 286 4.39 -8.07 -20.52
C ALA A 286 3.50 -7.34 -21.52
N SER A 287 3.87 -6.11 -21.91
CA SER A 287 3.14 -5.35 -22.93
C SER A 287 3.10 -6.05 -24.29
N TYR A 288 4.16 -6.76 -24.66
CA TYR A 288 4.22 -7.54 -25.89
C TYR A 288 3.44 -8.86 -25.80
N GLU A 289 3.38 -9.49 -24.64
CA GLU A 289 2.77 -10.81 -24.42
C GLU A 289 1.29 -10.77 -23.99
N GLY A 290 0.64 -9.62 -24.04
CA GLY A 290 -0.81 -9.50 -23.82
C GLY A 290 -1.20 -9.06 -22.42
N TRP A 291 -0.38 -8.25 -21.77
CA TRP A 291 -0.80 -7.48 -20.60
C TRP A 291 -1.75 -6.37 -21.07
N ASP A 292 -3.04 -6.63 -21.01
CA ASP A 292 -4.10 -5.73 -21.48
C ASP A 292 -5.37 -5.83 -20.61
N LYS A 293 -6.30 -4.90 -20.87
CA LYS A 293 -7.57 -4.80 -20.13
C LYS A 293 -8.51 -6.00 -20.33
N GLU A 294 -8.35 -6.77 -21.39
CA GLU A 294 -9.20 -7.94 -21.66
C GLU A 294 -8.79 -9.14 -20.83
N HIS A 295 -7.50 -9.26 -20.48
CA HIS A 295 -6.95 -10.45 -19.86
C HIS A 295 -6.56 -10.29 -18.40
N ILE A 296 -6.12 -9.07 -17.97
CA ILE A 296 -5.49 -8.86 -16.66
C ILE A 296 -6.16 -7.71 -15.92
N GLY A 297 -6.12 -7.77 -14.57
CA GLY A 297 -6.55 -6.69 -13.71
C GLY A 297 -8.05 -6.60 -13.50
N SER A 298 -8.58 -5.39 -13.36
CA SER A 298 -10.00 -5.13 -13.08
C SER A 298 -10.51 -5.84 -11.82
N HIS A 299 -9.66 -5.90 -10.79
CA HIS A 299 -10.01 -6.48 -9.50
C HIS A 299 -10.77 -5.47 -8.64
N ILE A 300 -11.56 -5.97 -7.72
CA ILE A 300 -12.24 -5.18 -6.69
C ILE A 300 -11.83 -5.71 -5.33
N VAL A 301 -11.24 -4.85 -4.49
CA VAL A 301 -10.99 -5.14 -3.07
C VAL A 301 -11.80 -4.14 -2.26
N ARG A 302 -12.78 -4.63 -1.48
CA ARG A 302 -13.69 -3.72 -0.79
C ARG A 302 -14.22 -4.23 0.54
N ARG A 303 -14.45 -3.29 1.45
CA ARG A 303 -15.01 -3.55 2.79
C ARG A 303 -14.24 -4.63 3.55
N CYS A 304 -12.93 -4.67 3.32
CA CYS A 304 -12.02 -5.56 4.02
C CYS A 304 -11.35 -4.80 5.16
N GLU A 305 -11.08 -5.53 6.25
CA GLU A 305 -10.16 -5.13 7.30
C GLU A 305 -8.83 -5.85 7.05
N ILE A 306 -7.74 -5.09 6.86
CA ILE A 306 -6.43 -5.64 6.51
C ILE A 306 -5.40 -5.08 7.48
N HIS A 307 -4.76 -5.95 8.28
CA HIS A 307 -3.89 -5.46 9.34
C HIS A 307 -2.78 -6.43 9.72
N ASP A 308 -1.80 -5.93 10.47
CA ASP A 308 -0.68 -6.71 11.03
C ASP A 308 0.07 -7.59 9.99
N CYS A 309 0.13 -7.13 8.73
CA CYS A 309 0.98 -7.75 7.72
C CYS A 309 2.38 -7.12 7.76
N GLY A 310 3.43 -7.94 7.62
CA GLY A 310 4.81 -7.49 7.86
C GLY A 310 5.38 -6.59 6.76
N GLN A 311 4.86 -6.63 5.54
CA GLN A 311 5.33 -5.83 4.41
C GLN A 311 4.24 -4.94 3.83
N THR A 312 3.18 -5.51 3.29
CA THR A 312 2.09 -4.74 2.67
C THR A 312 0.72 -5.31 3.04
N GLY A 313 -0.27 -4.43 3.17
CA GLY A 313 -1.66 -4.87 3.19
C GLY A 313 -2.08 -5.38 1.81
N ILE A 314 -1.84 -4.56 0.78
CA ILE A 314 -2.11 -4.90 -0.63
C ILE A 314 -0.87 -4.58 -1.46
N VAL A 315 -0.41 -5.53 -2.28
CA VAL A 315 0.67 -5.34 -3.25
C VAL A 315 0.21 -5.69 -4.65
N GLY A 316 0.77 -5.04 -5.68
CA GLY A 316 0.55 -5.39 -7.08
C GLY A 316 1.67 -4.88 -7.97
N HIS A 317 2.05 -5.71 -8.96
CA HIS A 317 2.96 -5.31 -10.02
C HIS A 317 2.39 -5.76 -11.37
N LEU A 318 1.90 -4.81 -12.15
CA LEU A 318 1.18 -4.98 -13.42
C LEU A 318 -0.21 -5.65 -13.28
N GLY A 319 -0.40 -6.60 -12.36
CA GLY A 319 -1.67 -7.31 -12.19
C GLY A 319 -2.80 -6.46 -11.61
N GLY A 320 -2.46 -5.36 -10.90
CA GLY A 320 -3.44 -4.46 -10.29
C GLY A 320 -4.10 -3.44 -11.20
N VAL A 321 -3.76 -3.38 -12.49
CA VAL A 321 -4.31 -2.40 -13.45
C VAL A 321 -5.83 -2.43 -13.53
N PHE A 322 -6.46 -1.28 -13.77
CA PHE A 322 -7.92 -1.13 -13.94
C PHE A 322 -8.76 -1.56 -12.73
N SER A 323 -8.15 -1.65 -11.55
CA SER A 323 -8.78 -2.15 -10.34
C SER A 323 -9.41 -1.04 -9.50
N VAL A 324 -10.34 -1.43 -8.63
CA VAL A 324 -10.96 -0.54 -7.64
C VAL A 324 -10.67 -1.08 -6.24
N ILE A 325 -10.04 -0.25 -5.41
CA ILE A 325 -9.75 -0.55 -4.00
C ILE A 325 -10.53 0.46 -3.17
N GLU A 326 -11.59 -0.01 -2.50
CA GLU A 326 -12.57 0.90 -1.90
C GLU A 326 -13.13 0.41 -0.56
N ASP A 327 -13.47 1.38 0.30
CA ASP A 327 -14.15 1.10 1.57
C ASP A 327 -13.39 0.11 2.48
N ASN A 328 -12.06 0.07 2.38
CA ASN A 328 -11.24 -0.82 3.21
C ASN A 328 -10.70 -0.07 4.43
N HIS A 329 -10.50 -0.81 5.52
CA HIS A 329 -9.78 -0.38 6.70
C HIS A 329 -8.43 -1.10 6.70
N ILE A 330 -7.32 -0.35 6.54
CA ILE A 330 -5.96 -0.91 6.42
C ILE A 330 -5.09 -0.26 7.50
N HIS A 331 -4.54 -1.09 8.41
CA HIS A 331 -3.80 -0.54 9.54
C HIS A 331 -2.72 -1.48 10.07
N HIS A 332 -1.79 -0.91 10.85
CA HIS A 332 -0.70 -1.64 11.51
C HIS A 332 0.14 -2.50 10.54
N ILE A 333 0.37 -1.98 9.32
CA ILE A 333 1.23 -2.65 8.35
C ILE A 333 2.69 -2.38 8.70
N ASN A 334 3.46 -3.47 8.83
CA ASN A 334 4.79 -3.52 9.41
C ASN A 334 4.80 -3.08 10.90
N ASN A 335 3.76 -3.46 11.64
CA ASN A 335 3.58 -3.14 13.06
C ASN A 335 4.84 -3.37 13.90
N LYS A 336 5.50 -4.51 13.71
CA LYS A 336 6.70 -4.89 14.46
C LYS A 336 7.95 -4.10 14.10
N GLN A 337 7.98 -3.42 12.94
CA GLN A 337 9.16 -2.74 12.38
C GLN A 337 10.40 -3.65 12.24
N ASN A 338 10.17 -4.96 12.11
CA ASN A 338 11.24 -5.96 12.00
C ASN A 338 11.58 -6.33 10.55
N LEU A 339 10.79 -5.87 9.58
CA LEU A 339 11.15 -5.90 8.18
C LEU A 339 11.43 -4.45 7.73
N ALA A 340 12.57 -4.24 7.10
CA ALA A 340 12.97 -2.93 6.59
C ALA A 340 13.26 -3.02 5.09
N GLY A 341 12.96 -1.96 4.37
CA GLY A 341 13.22 -1.90 2.93
C GLY A 341 12.34 -0.90 2.21
N ALA A 342 12.52 -0.86 0.89
CA ALA A 342 11.79 0.07 0.07
C ALA A 342 10.38 -0.40 -0.31
N GLU A 343 10.02 -1.65 -0.06
CA GLU A 343 8.80 -2.28 -0.56
C GLU A 343 7.68 -2.39 0.51
N ILE A 344 7.55 -1.42 1.42
CA ILE A 344 6.62 -1.47 2.55
C ILE A 344 5.54 -0.40 2.41
N GLY A 345 4.28 -0.77 2.68
CA GLY A 345 3.16 0.17 2.71
C GLY A 345 1.81 -0.48 2.98
N GLY A 346 0.83 0.30 3.43
CA GLY A 346 -0.57 -0.15 3.52
C GLY A 346 -1.04 -0.71 2.18
N ILE A 347 -0.82 0.07 1.12
CA ILE A 347 -1.00 -0.38 -0.28
C ILE A 347 0.27 0.00 -1.04
N LYS A 348 0.86 -0.94 -1.76
CA LYS A 348 1.97 -0.67 -2.69
C LYS A 348 1.68 -1.23 -4.06
N MET A 349 1.73 -0.37 -5.08
CA MET A 349 1.41 -0.76 -6.44
C MET A 349 2.35 -0.15 -7.46
N HIS A 350 2.93 -0.99 -8.32
CA HIS A 350 3.60 -0.60 -9.54
C HIS A 350 2.63 -0.62 -10.71
N ALA A 351 2.77 0.34 -11.62
CA ALA A 351 1.91 0.49 -12.78
C ALA A 351 0.41 0.54 -12.41
N ALA A 352 0.06 1.47 -11.51
CA ALA A 352 -1.33 1.71 -11.14
C ALA A 352 -2.09 2.42 -12.28
N ILE A 353 -2.27 1.74 -13.42
CA ILE A 353 -2.93 2.31 -14.60
C ILE A 353 -4.44 2.20 -14.45
N ASP A 354 -5.14 3.35 -14.53
CA ASP A 354 -6.60 3.46 -14.35
C ASP A 354 -7.10 2.78 -13.06
N VAL A 355 -6.34 2.89 -11.97
CA VAL A 355 -6.73 2.35 -10.66
C VAL A 355 -7.40 3.43 -9.82
N ILE A 356 -8.47 3.05 -9.15
CA ILE A 356 -9.22 3.93 -8.24
C ILE A 356 -9.04 3.44 -6.80
N PHE A 357 -8.51 4.31 -5.95
CA PHE A 357 -8.43 4.13 -4.50
C PHE A 357 -9.42 5.10 -3.85
N ARG A 358 -10.53 4.59 -3.33
CA ARG A 358 -11.56 5.47 -2.78
C ARG A 358 -12.15 5.02 -1.46
N ARG A 359 -12.41 5.98 -0.58
CA ARG A 359 -13.03 5.74 0.72
C ARG A 359 -12.34 4.65 1.53
N ASN A 360 -11.01 4.59 1.46
CA ASN A 360 -10.24 3.73 2.34
C ASN A 360 -9.82 4.51 3.57
N HIS A 361 -9.74 3.85 4.69
CA HIS A 361 -9.17 4.34 5.92
C HIS A 361 -7.84 3.64 6.14
N ILE A 362 -6.72 4.39 6.10
CA ILE A 362 -5.36 3.84 6.15
C ILE A 362 -4.56 4.54 7.25
N HIS A 363 -4.16 3.78 8.28
CA HIS A 363 -3.45 4.37 9.41
C HIS A 363 -2.47 3.40 10.06
N ASN A 364 -1.54 3.93 10.87
CA ASN A 364 -0.52 3.15 11.56
C ASN A 364 0.22 2.17 10.63
N CYS A 365 0.50 2.63 9.41
CA CYS A 365 1.33 1.92 8.45
C CYS A 365 2.68 2.62 8.34
N THR A 366 3.74 1.88 8.05
CA THR A 366 5.06 2.50 7.77
C THR A 366 4.97 3.48 6.60
N ARG A 367 4.11 3.20 5.61
CA ARG A 367 3.60 4.12 4.58
C ARG A 367 2.13 3.81 4.35
N GLY A 368 1.34 4.82 3.98
CA GLY A 368 -0.06 4.62 3.65
C GLY A 368 -0.23 3.99 2.26
N LEU A 369 -0.20 4.80 1.22
CA LEU A 369 -0.30 4.39 -0.18
C LEU A 369 0.98 4.74 -0.94
N TRP A 370 1.58 3.76 -1.58
CA TRP A 370 2.72 3.96 -2.47
C TRP A 370 2.36 3.60 -3.91
N LEU A 371 2.27 4.63 -4.75
CA LEU A 371 2.13 4.51 -6.21
C LEU A 371 3.53 4.55 -6.81
N ASP A 372 4.11 3.38 -7.01
CA ASP A 372 5.48 3.22 -7.45
C ASP A 372 5.50 2.96 -8.95
N TRP A 373 6.27 3.73 -9.65
CA TRP A 373 6.49 3.70 -11.11
C TRP A 373 5.21 3.54 -11.95
N GLN A 374 5.03 4.42 -12.93
CA GLN A 374 4.01 4.32 -13.97
C GLN A 374 2.55 4.43 -13.48
N ALA A 375 2.29 5.16 -12.40
CA ALA A 375 0.92 5.55 -12.10
C ALA A 375 0.41 6.48 -13.22
N GLN A 376 -0.66 6.08 -13.88
CA GLN A 376 -1.26 6.81 -15.02
C GLN A 376 -2.77 6.61 -15.07
N GLY A 377 -3.55 7.68 -15.14
CA GLY A 377 -5.01 7.62 -15.01
C GLY A 377 -5.46 7.21 -13.60
N THR A 378 -4.56 7.28 -12.63
CA THR A 378 -4.79 6.86 -11.24
C THR A 378 -5.57 7.92 -10.48
N ARG A 379 -6.57 7.50 -9.71
CA ARG A 379 -7.33 8.38 -8.83
C ARG A 379 -7.34 7.91 -7.39
N VAL A 380 -6.99 8.81 -6.48
CA VAL A 380 -7.03 8.62 -5.01
C VAL A 380 -8.04 9.61 -4.46
N THR A 381 -9.21 9.15 -4.00
CA THR A 381 -10.33 10.04 -3.69
C THR A 381 -11.09 9.67 -2.42
N GLY A 382 -11.35 10.67 -1.57
CA GLY A 382 -12.18 10.50 -0.38
C GLY A 382 -11.63 9.53 0.65
N ASN A 383 -10.31 9.37 0.74
CA ASN A 383 -9.67 8.50 1.72
C ASN A 383 -9.28 9.30 2.99
N LEU A 384 -9.17 8.57 4.10
CA LEU A 384 -8.62 9.08 5.34
C LEU A 384 -7.26 8.41 5.59
N PHE A 385 -6.23 9.23 5.81
CA PHE A 385 -4.90 8.81 6.21
C PHE A 385 -4.48 9.52 7.50
N HIS A 386 -3.96 8.77 8.46
CA HIS A 386 -3.39 9.34 9.68
C HIS A 386 -2.40 8.38 10.32
N ASP A 387 -1.50 8.91 11.13
CA ASP A 387 -0.52 8.13 11.89
C ASP A 387 0.33 7.15 11.05
N ASN A 388 0.49 7.42 9.74
CA ASN A 388 1.37 6.69 8.84
C ASN A 388 2.80 7.23 8.99
N ALA A 389 3.43 6.88 10.09
CA ALA A 389 4.75 7.32 10.50
C ALA A 389 5.34 6.30 11.47
N LEU A 390 6.59 6.46 11.87
CA LEU A 390 7.11 5.67 12.97
C LEU A 390 6.32 5.97 14.25
N PRO A 391 5.97 4.95 15.04
CA PRO A 391 5.33 5.15 16.33
C PRO A 391 6.34 5.77 17.31
N ASN A 392 5.83 6.40 18.33
CA ASN A 392 6.60 6.94 19.46
C ASN A 392 7.62 8.04 19.10
N ASP A 393 8.29 8.55 20.09
CA ASP A 393 9.42 9.46 19.94
C ASP A 393 10.70 8.62 19.73
N PHE A 394 11.06 8.43 18.46
CA PHE A 394 12.30 7.76 18.07
C PHE A 394 13.50 8.74 18.17
N GLU A 395 14.70 8.20 18.31
CA GLU A 395 15.93 9.00 18.30
C GLU A 395 16.41 9.19 16.84
N ALA A 396 16.62 10.45 16.45
CA ALA A 396 17.19 10.78 15.14
C ALA A 396 18.59 10.19 15.00
N GLY A 397 18.84 9.49 13.90
CA GLY A 397 20.10 8.79 13.63
C GLY A 397 20.14 7.33 14.07
N ASP A 398 19.06 6.78 14.62
CA ASP A 398 18.94 5.34 14.81
C ASP A 398 18.84 4.65 13.44
N ASP A 399 19.64 3.59 13.21
CA ASP A 399 19.62 2.82 11.96
C ASP A 399 18.23 2.20 11.63
N ALA A 400 17.38 2.08 12.64
CA ALA A 400 16.00 1.62 12.46
C ALA A 400 15.08 2.67 11.82
N VAL A 401 15.47 3.93 11.72
CA VAL A 401 14.71 5.05 11.15
C VAL A 401 14.87 5.17 9.63
N THR A 402 15.07 4.08 8.92
CA THR A 402 15.23 4.09 7.45
C THR A 402 13.93 4.32 6.68
N SER A 403 12.77 4.35 7.36
CA SER A 403 11.46 4.44 6.73
C SER A 403 10.49 5.29 7.53
N VAL A 404 10.82 6.56 7.71
CA VAL A 404 9.83 7.52 8.21
C VAL A 404 8.74 7.66 7.14
N GLY A 405 7.52 7.26 7.47
CA GLY A 405 6.43 7.10 6.53
C GLY A 405 5.78 8.40 6.07
N GLU A 406 4.98 8.27 5.05
CA GLU A 406 4.10 9.29 4.52
C GLU A 406 2.70 8.71 4.21
N ASP A 407 1.68 9.58 4.10
CA ASP A 407 0.33 9.14 3.73
C ASP A 407 0.28 8.63 2.30
N ILE A 408 0.85 9.39 1.35
CA ILE A 408 0.90 9.02 -0.06
C ILE A 408 2.30 9.26 -0.61
N PHE A 409 2.85 8.26 -1.26
CA PHE A 409 4.07 8.39 -2.05
C PHE A 409 3.77 8.10 -3.52
N VAL A 410 4.11 9.05 -4.41
CA VAL A 410 4.05 8.87 -5.86
C VAL A 410 5.46 8.95 -6.41
N GLU A 411 5.91 7.87 -7.05
CA GLU A 411 7.28 7.71 -7.50
C GLU A 411 7.35 7.41 -9.00
N VAL A 412 8.23 8.11 -9.70
CA VAL A 412 8.63 7.89 -11.10
C VAL A 412 7.45 7.59 -12.04
N SER A 413 6.56 8.55 -12.18
CA SER A 413 5.36 8.46 -13.01
C SER A 413 5.19 9.73 -13.85
N HIS A 414 4.59 9.60 -15.00
CA HIS A 414 4.30 10.76 -15.88
C HIS A 414 2.89 11.34 -15.64
N GLY A 415 2.11 10.73 -14.76
CA GLY A 415 0.71 11.11 -14.55
C GLY A 415 -0.21 10.66 -15.71
N PRO A 416 -1.47 11.11 -15.71
CA PRO A 416 -2.09 11.90 -14.65
C PRO A 416 -2.32 11.07 -13.38
N THR A 417 -1.99 11.65 -12.22
CA THR A 417 -2.35 11.11 -10.91
C THR A 417 -3.21 12.12 -10.18
N LEU A 418 -4.49 11.80 -10.00
CA LEU A 418 -5.47 12.67 -9.37
C LEU A 418 -5.68 12.28 -7.91
N ILE A 419 -5.45 13.21 -7.00
CA ILE A 419 -5.62 13.05 -5.54
C ILE A 419 -6.64 14.09 -5.08
N ASP A 420 -7.88 13.65 -4.78
CA ASP A 420 -8.96 14.58 -4.50
C ASP A 420 -9.79 14.19 -3.27
N HIS A 421 -10.30 15.20 -2.55
CA HIS A 421 -11.16 15.03 -1.38
C HIS A 421 -10.58 14.13 -0.27
N ASN A 422 -9.25 13.94 -0.20
CA ASN A 422 -8.64 13.15 0.85
C ASN A 422 -8.38 13.99 2.10
N ILE A 423 -8.24 13.30 3.22
CA ILE A 423 -7.85 13.85 4.51
C ILE A 423 -6.52 13.21 4.87
N LEU A 424 -5.43 13.99 4.84
CA LEU A 424 -4.05 13.55 5.03
C LEU A 424 -3.50 14.17 6.32
N LEU A 425 -3.39 13.40 7.38
CA LEU A 425 -3.11 13.91 8.73
C LEU A 425 -1.80 13.44 9.34
N SER A 426 -1.00 12.61 8.67
CA SER A 426 0.32 12.20 9.18
C SER A 426 1.33 13.35 9.13
N ASP A 427 2.46 13.21 9.81
CA ASP A 427 3.52 14.24 9.85
C ASP A 427 4.04 14.61 8.45
N ARG A 428 4.07 13.64 7.54
CA ARG A 428 4.37 13.81 6.13
C ARG A 428 3.18 13.35 5.31
N ALA A 429 2.61 14.24 4.51
CA ALA A 429 1.43 13.93 3.73
C ALA A 429 1.78 13.31 2.37
N LEU A 430 2.71 13.93 1.64
CA LEU A 430 3.09 13.47 0.31
C LEU A 430 4.60 13.41 0.13
N LYS A 431 5.04 12.32 -0.51
CA LYS A 431 6.35 12.21 -1.14
C LYS A 431 6.17 12.27 -2.65
N ILE A 432 6.81 13.27 -3.29
CA ILE A 432 6.57 13.63 -4.70
C ILE A 432 7.85 13.50 -5.51
N ALA A 433 8.22 12.28 -5.87
CA ALA A 433 9.34 11.99 -6.75
C ALA A 433 8.85 11.67 -8.18
N THR A 434 8.01 12.55 -8.73
CA THR A 434 7.24 12.31 -9.96
C THR A 434 6.85 13.63 -10.63
N GLN A 435 6.02 13.56 -11.67
CA GLN A 435 5.35 14.68 -12.32
C GLN A 435 3.89 14.35 -12.63
N GLY A 436 3.08 15.33 -13.00
CA GLY A 436 1.71 15.15 -13.44
C GLY A 436 0.73 14.77 -12.30
N ILE A 437 0.88 15.40 -11.12
CA ILE A 437 -0.05 15.26 -9.98
C ILE A 437 -1.10 16.38 -10.01
N ALA A 438 -2.34 16.06 -9.67
CA ALA A 438 -3.36 17.04 -9.34
C ALA A 438 -3.91 16.82 -7.94
N LEU A 439 -3.81 17.83 -7.08
CA LEU A 439 -4.41 17.87 -5.74
C LEU A 439 -5.64 18.79 -5.77
N VAL A 440 -6.82 18.23 -5.51
CA VAL A 440 -8.08 18.99 -5.60
C VAL A 440 -8.95 18.77 -4.36
N HIS A 441 -9.32 19.83 -3.66
CA HIS A 441 -10.22 19.76 -2.50
C HIS A 441 -9.75 18.83 -1.37
N ASN A 442 -8.45 18.68 -1.12
CA ASN A 442 -7.96 17.89 0.00
C ASN A 442 -7.82 18.75 1.28
N LEU A 443 -7.82 18.07 2.44
CA LEU A 443 -7.34 18.60 3.72
C LEU A 443 -6.00 17.95 4.02
N ILE A 444 -4.94 18.77 4.13
CA ILE A 444 -3.55 18.31 4.22
C ILE A 444 -2.87 18.94 5.42
N CYS A 445 -2.38 18.11 6.35
CA CYS A 445 -1.74 18.57 7.57
C CYS A 445 -0.24 18.26 7.67
N GLY A 446 0.27 17.37 6.83
CA GLY A 446 1.68 16.98 6.80
C GLY A 446 2.49 17.68 5.71
N GLY A 447 3.81 17.60 5.84
CA GLY A 447 4.74 18.19 4.90
C GLY A 447 4.78 17.47 3.56
N PHE A 448 5.19 18.20 2.51
CA PHE A 448 5.58 17.62 1.23
C PHE A 448 7.08 17.35 1.23
N VAL A 449 7.48 16.17 0.83
CA VAL A 449 8.89 15.75 0.79
C VAL A 449 9.31 15.31 -0.60
N SER A 450 10.58 15.38 -0.87
CA SER A 450 11.24 14.92 -2.10
C SER A 450 10.72 15.57 -3.38
N VAL A 451 10.14 16.76 -3.29
CA VAL A 451 9.68 17.52 -4.47
C VAL A 451 10.88 17.85 -5.34
N GLY A 452 10.85 17.43 -6.60
CA GLY A 452 11.93 17.65 -7.55
C GLY A 452 13.22 16.89 -7.27
N ILE A 453 13.17 15.91 -6.37
CA ILE A 453 14.28 15.05 -5.99
C ILE A 453 13.95 13.60 -6.41
N GLY A 454 14.95 12.78 -6.58
CA GLY A 454 14.75 11.41 -7.02
C GLY A 454 15.08 11.22 -8.48
N THR A 455 16.09 11.96 -8.89
CA THR A 455 16.58 11.93 -10.24
C THR A 455 17.51 10.78 -10.48
N ASP A 456 17.83 9.83 -9.54
CA ASP A 456 18.75 8.95 -9.95
C ASP A 456 19.14 7.75 -9.22
N ASN A 457 19.58 6.82 -9.91
CA ASN A 457 20.40 5.69 -9.51
C ASN A 457 21.88 5.87 -9.90
N GLY A 458 22.31 7.05 -10.21
CA GLY A 458 23.65 7.30 -10.68
C GLY A 458 24.66 7.58 -9.61
N ALA A 459 25.91 7.67 -9.97
CA ALA A 459 26.95 8.20 -9.10
C ALA A 459 26.64 9.66 -8.75
N PRO A 460 26.96 10.14 -7.54
CA PRO A 460 26.62 11.50 -7.09
C PRO A 460 27.13 12.64 -7.98
N ASP A 461 28.17 12.37 -8.76
CA ASP A 461 28.81 13.30 -9.67
C ASP A 461 28.31 13.20 -11.13
N ILE A 462 27.37 12.30 -11.40
CA ILE A 462 26.76 12.14 -12.73
C ILE A 462 25.24 12.30 -12.58
N PRO A 463 24.69 13.50 -12.82
CA PRO A 463 23.24 13.70 -12.81
C PRO A 463 22.57 12.78 -13.83
N SER A 464 21.71 11.91 -13.37
CA SER A 464 21.01 10.94 -14.19
C SER A 464 19.53 10.94 -13.81
N PRO A 465 18.69 11.72 -14.51
CA PRO A 465 17.27 11.73 -14.25
C PRO A 465 16.69 10.34 -14.39
N ARG A 466 15.84 9.94 -13.45
CA ARG A 466 15.10 8.68 -13.56
C ARG A 466 14.16 8.74 -14.77
N TYR A 467 14.02 7.65 -15.47
CA TYR A 467 13.13 7.52 -16.61
C TYR A 467 12.28 6.27 -16.50
N THR A 468 11.06 6.35 -17.03
CA THR A 468 10.10 5.26 -16.98
C THR A 468 9.27 5.20 -18.26
N PRO A 469 8.67 4.06 -18.58
CA PRO A 469 7.64 4.02 -19.60
C PRO A 469 6.44 4.92 -19.23
N TYR A 470 5.80 5.46 -20.26
CA TYR A 470 4.41 5.91 -20.18
C TYR A 470 3.57 5.11 -21.17
N HIS A 471 2.29 5.07 -20.94
CA HIS A 471 1.38 4.14 -21.62
C HIS A 471 0.39 4.85 -22.52
N THR A 472 -0.20 4.12 -23.45
CA THR A 472 -1.34 4.63 -24.21
C THR A 472 -2.49 5.00 -23.26
N LYS A 473 -3.27 6.03 -23.61
CA LYS A 473 -4.41 6.49 -22.80
C LYS A 473 -5.34 5.32 -22.45
N HIS A 474 -5.63 5.17 -21.17
CA HIS A 474 -6.49 4.09 -20.63
C HIS A 474 -6.07 2.67 -21.05
N GLY A 475 -4.79 2.46 -21.26
CA GLY A 475 -4.25 1.18 -21.71
C GLY A 475 -2.88 0.88 -21.11
N THR A 476 -2.47 -0.37 -21.25
CA THR A 476 -1.19 -0.87 -20.72
C THR A 476 -0.07 -0.89 -21.75
N GLN A 477 -0.37 -0.62 -23.02
CA GLN A 477 0.66 -0.60 -24.06
C GLN A 477 1.66 0.52 -23.80
N VAL A 478 2.93 0.19 -23.80
CA VAL A 478 4.01 1.18 -23.69
C VAL A 478 3.97 2.10 -24.91
N ALA A 479 3.77 3.40 -24.68
CA ALA A 479 3.77 4.43 -25.71
C ALA A 479 5.16 5.04 -25.91
N GLY A 480 5.96 5.13 -24.85
CA GLY A 480 7.31 5.65 -24.91
C GLY A 480 8.03 5.56 -23.56
N PHE A 481 9.26 6.04 -23.54
CA PHE A 481 10.11 6.18 -22.34
C PHE A 481 10.61 7.60 -22.26
N MET A 482 10.36 8.25 -21.12
CA MET A 482 10.86 9.61 -20.90
C MET A 482 11.43 9.78 -19.50
N THR A 483 12.27 10.80 -19.35
CA THR A 483 12.80 11.23 -18.07
C THR A 483 11.73 11.98 -17.29
N ILE A 484 11.77 11.84 -15.97
CA ILE A 484 10.95 12.63 -15.05
C ILE A 484 11.59 14.00 -14.89
N LEU A 485 10.91 15.05 -15.35
CA LEU A 485 11.37 16.44 -15.26
C LEU A 485 10.87 17.15 -14.01
N HIS A 486 9.91 16.58 -13.32
CA HIS A 486 9.15 17.16 -12.20
C HIS A 486 8.34 18.39 -12.59
N GLY A 487 7.36 18.75 -11.78
CA GLY A 487 6.33 19.73 -12.15
C GLY A 487 5.22 19.08 -12.96
N ASP A 488 4.54 19.82 -13.80
CA ASP A 488 3.25 19.44 -14.40
C ASP A 488 2.20 19.18 -13.31
N ASP A 489 2.31 19.93 -12.18
CA ASP A 489 1.53 19.69 -10.97
C ASP A 489 0.49 20.78 -10.75
N ARG A 490 -0.68 20.38 -10.24
CA ARG A 490 -1.87 21.23 -10.06
C ARG A 490 -2.36 21.19 -8.63
N PHE A 491 -2.61 22.34 -8.04
CA PHE A 491 -3.08 22.51 -6.66
C PHE A 491 -4.30 23.42 -6.62
N TYR A 492 -5.50 22.83 -6.55
CA TYR A 492 -6.74 23.58 -6.59
C TYR A 492 -7.62 23.34 -5.36
N ASN A 493 -8.03 24.43 -4.70
CA ASN A 493 -9.01 24.41 -3.62
C ASN A 493 -8.66 23.46 -2.47
N ASN A 494 -7.37 23.27 -2.15
CA ASN A 494 -6.94 22.48 -1.00
C ASN A 494 -6.90 23.35 0.27
N ILE A 495 -6.94 22.71 1.42
CA ILE A 495 -6.70 23.33 2.71
C ILE A 495 -5.44 22.72 3.32
N PHE A 496 -4.47 23.57 3.66
CA PHE A 496 -3.24 23.20 4.31
C PHE A 496 -3.24 23.71 5.76
N VAL A 497 -3.08 22.81 6.72
CA VAL A 497 -3.04 23.18 8.14
C VAL A 497 -1.79 22.59 8.78
N GLN A 498 -0.86 23.45 9.21
CA GLN A 498 0.31 22.99 9.93
C GLN A 498 -0.07 22.45 11.30
N LYS A 499 0.15 21.16 11.51
CA LYS A 499 0.06 20.54 12.85
C LYS A 499 1.30 20.82 13.68
N PRO A 500 1.23 20.72 15.02
CA PRO A 500 2.41 20.72 15.86
C PRO A 500 3.40 19.64 15.39
N ILE A 501 4.65 20.03 15.22
CA ILE A 501 5.72 19.12 14.80
C ILE A 501 6.19 18.33 16.02
N ARG A 502 6.24 17.01 15.92
CA ARG A 502 6.81 16.15 16.96
C ARG A 502 8.31 16.45 17.10
N PRO A 503 8.87 16.52 18.33
CA PRO A 503 10.30 16.78 18.52
C PRO A 503 11.20 15.85 17.72
N CYS A 504 10.95 14.54 17.72
CA CYS A 504 11.72 13.55 16.97
C CYS A 504 11.73 13.82 15.46
N MET A 505 10.63 14.33 14.90
CA MET A 505 10.54 14.70 13.48
C MET A 505 11.32 15.99 13.19
N GLN A 506 11.35 16.96 14.13
CA GLN A 506 12.17 18.15 13.98
C GLN A 506 13.67 17.79 14.08
N ASP A 507 14.05 16.97 15.04
CA ASP A 507 15.44 16.50 15.19
C ASP A 507 15.92 15.76 13.93
N LEU A 508 15.05 14.92 13.33
CA LEU A 508 15.34 14.22 12.07
C LEU A 508 15.50 15.21 10.92
N ALA A 509 14.61 16.21 10.81
CA ALA A 509 14.69 17.24 9.77
C ALA A 509 15.97 18.09 9.92
N ASP A 510 16.37 18.40 11.15
CA ASP A 510 17.59 19.15 11.42
C ASP A 510 18.86 18.33 11.13
N LEU A 511 18.82 17.02 11.38
CA LEU A 511 19.95 16.12 11.12
C LEU A 511 20.15 15.86 9.62
N MET A 512 19.08 15.51 8.92
CA MET A 512 19.18 15.07 7.54
C MET A 512 19.05 16.24 6.56
N GLY A 513 18.20 17.20 6.87
CA GLY A 513 17.97 18.34 5.99
C GLY A 513 17.41 17.94 4.63
N ASN A 514 17.59 18.81 3.65
CA ASN A 514 17.34 18.53 2.24
C ASN A 514 18.68 18.51 1.49
N ASN A 515 19.30 17.34 1.39
CA ASN A 515 20.60 17.16 0.76
C ASN A 515 20.52 16.80 -0.73
N GLY A 516 19.35 16.89 -1.35
CA GLY A 516 19.13 16.54 -2.76
C GLY A 516 18.87 15.07 -3.02
N ASN A 517 18.76 14.23 -1.97
CA ASN A 517 18.43 12.82 -2.08
C ASN A 517 16.96 12.59 -1.68
N MET A 518 16.20 11.90 -2.50
CA MET A 518 14.78 11.66 -2.21
C MET A 518 14.53 10.84 -0.94
N TRP A 519 15.50 10.09 -0.46
CA TRP A 519 15.38 9.28 0.74
C TRP A 519 15.64 10.06 2.02
N ASP A 520 16.38 11.18 1.91
CA ASP A 520 16.87 11.96 3.02
C ASP A 520 16.12 13.29 3.23
N ASP A 521 15.14 13.61 2.37
CA ASP A 521 14.30 14.81 2.58
C ASP A 521 13.29 14.55 3.70
N CYS A 522 13.46 15.25 4.79
CA CYS A 522 12.64 15.14 6.00
C CYS A 522 11.83 16.42 6.30
N ASN A 523 11.40 17.14 5.26
CA ASN A 523 10.57 18.32 5.46
C ASN A 523 9.28 17.98 6.23
N VAL A 524 9.00 18.76 7.26
CA VAL A 524 7.83 18.62 8.16
C VAL A 524 6.86 19.80 8.06
N ILE A 525 7.18 20.80 7.24
CA ILE A 525 6.31 21.96 7.02
C ILE A 525 5.35 21.68 5.89
N THR A 526 4.06 21.88 6.13
CA THR A 526 3.02 21.66 5.12
C THR A 526 2.88 22.85 4.16
N GLY A 527 2.36 22.54 2.97
CA GLY A 527 2.04 23.51 1.93
C GLY A 527 2.85 23.36 0.66
N THR A 528 2.54 24.19 -0.33
CA THR A 528 3.08 24.10 -1.70
C THR A 528 4.41 24.83 -1.90
N PHE A 529 4.98 25.45 -0.87
CA PHE A 529 6.24 26.22 -0.96
C PHE A 529 7.45 25.40 -1.45
N LYS A 530 7.41 24.09 -1.35
CA LYS A 530 8.46 23.21 -1.90
C LYS A 530 8.60 23.31 -3.42
N PHE A 531 7.59 23.87 -4.07
CA PHE A 531 7.61 24.20 -5.50
C PHE A 531 8.18 25.60 -5.83
N ASN A 532 8.69 26.34 -4.84
CA ASN A 532 9.36 27.60 -5.10
C ASN A 532 10.50 27.38 -6.12
N GLY A 533 10.58 28.29 -7.12
CA GLY A 533 11.50 28.14 -8.24
C GLY A 533 10.93 27.42 -9.47
N TYR A 534 9.81 26.69 -9.35
CA TYR A 534 9.13 26.11 -10.51
C TYR A 534 8.47 27.22 -11.37
N PRO A 535 8.43 27.05 -12.71
CA PRO A 535 7.81 28.04 -13.58
C PRO A 535 6.28 27.98 -13.52
N THR A 536 5.63 29.12 -13.77
CA THR A 536 4.24 29.13 -14.25
C THR A 536 4.20 28.66 -15.70
N PHE A 537 3.00 28.32 -16.20
CA PHE A 537 2.84 27.93 -17.60
C PHE A 537 3.33 29.04 -18.57
N ASP A 538 3.03 30.31 -18.27
CA ASP A 538 3.44 31.43 -19.12
C ASP A 538 4.97 31.62 -19.12
N GLU A 539 5.63 31.44 -17.99
CA GLU A 539 7.10 31.51 -17.91
C GLU A 539 7.73 30.35 -18.67
N TRP A 540 7.23 29.13 -18.50
CA TRP A 540 7.72 27.95 -19.19
C TRP A 540 7.47 28.04 -20.71
N ASN A 541 6.28 28.46 -21.14
CA ASN A 541 5.94 28.56 -22.55
C ASN A 541 6.78 29.63 -23.26
N ARG A 542 7.08 30.73 -22.57
CA ARG A 542 7.85 31.87 -23.13
C ARG A 542 9.28 31.48 -23.51
N GLN A 543 9.88 30.51 -22.87
CA GLN A 543 11.23 30.05 -23.22
C GLN A 543 11.32 29.40 -24.61
N PHE A 544 10.19 28.99 -25.20
CA PHE A 544 10.13 28.41 -26.54
C PHE A 544 9.83 29.42 -27.65
N GLU A 545 9.70 30.70 -27.33
CA GLU A 545 9.50 31.74 -28.34
C GLU A 545 10.71 31.82 -29.30
N GLY A 546 10.44 31.70 -30.60
CA GLY A 546 11.47 31.69 -31.65
C GLY A 546 12.11 30.33 -31.94
N TYR A 547 11.91 29.30 -31.13
CA TYR A 547 12.49 27.96 -31.35
C TYR A 547 11.91 27.24 -32.59
N CYS A 548 10.72 27.64 -33.04
CA CYS A 548 10.11 27.08 -34.25
C CYS A 548 10.63 27.68 -35.56
N GLU A 549 11.49 28.70 -35.50
CA GLU A 549 12.04 29.35 -36.68
C GLU A 549 13.22 28.55 -37.25
N MET A 550 13.34 28.56 -38.59
CA MET A 550 14.46 27.87 -39.25
C MET A 550 15.81 28.51 -38.82
N GLY A 551 16.73 27.68 -38.35
CA GLY A 551 18.04 28.10 -37.87
C GLY A 551 18.04 28.54 -36.39
N SER A 552 16.93 28.52 -35.70
CA SER A 552 16.88 28.74 -34.25
C SER A 552 17.51 27.57 -33.49
N GLU A 553 17.85 27.82 -32.24
CA GLU A 553 18.27 26.75 -31.34
C GLU A 553 17.14 25.74 -31.08
N THR A 554 17.51 24.55 -30.68
CA THR A 554 16.56 23.50 -30.35
C THR A 554 16.14 23.58 -28.88
N THR A 555 15.06 22.88 -28.50
CA THR A 555 14.62 22.76 -27.12
C THR A 555 15.63 22.06 -26.20
N GLY A 556 16.75 21.56 -26.74
CA GLY A 556 17.78 20.86 -25.99
C GLY A 556 18.40 21.67 -24.85
N ASN A 557 18.40 23.02 -24.96
CA ASN A 557 18.96 23.87 -23.92
C ASN A 557 18.13 23.93 -22.63
N CYS A 558 16.83 23.66 -22.71
CA CYS A 558 15.90 23.65 -21.57
C CYS A 558 15.24 22.29 -21.34
N TYR A 559 15.79 21.23 -21.91
CA TYR A 559 15.20 19.87 -21.82
C TYR A 559 15.05 19.35 -20.40
N TYR A 560 15.94 19.73 -19.50
CA TYR A 560 15.92 19.29 -18.11
C TYR A 560 15.30 20.31 -17.14
N ASP A 561 14.73 21.40 -17.66
CA ASP A 561 14.04 22.37 -16.84
C ASP A 561 12.71 21.76 -16.31
N HIS A 562 12.32 22.19 -15.11
CA HIS A 562 11.07 21.75 -14.52
C HIS A 562 9.87 22.16 -15.37
N LEU A 563 8.88 21.28 -15.42
CA LEU A 563 7.57 21.55 -16.00
C LEU A 563 6.79 22.55 -15.14
N PRO A 564 5.75 23.19 -15.69
CA PRO A 564 4.98 24.21 -14.98
C PRO A 564 4.22 23.69 -13.75
N VAL A 565 3.89 24.62 -12.86
CA VAL A 565 2.99 24.41 -11.74
C VAL A 565 1.81 25.36 -11.84
N TRP A 566 0.61 24.86 -11.45
CA TRP A 566 -0.62 25.65 -11.36
C TRP A 566 -1.16 25.56 -9.93
N ALA A 567 -1.48 26.70 -9.33
CA ALA A 567 -2.09 26.73 -7.99
C ALA A 567 -3.11 27.86 -7.93
N SER A 568 -4.29 27.54 -7.37
CA SER A 568 -5.37 28.52 -7.17
C SER A 568 -6.36 28.04 -6.09
N GLY A 569 -6.88 29.01 -5.34
CA GLY A 569 -7.95 28.79 -4.37
C GLY A 569 -7.53 27.98 -3.13
N ASN A 570 -6.25 27.84 -2.85
CA ASN A 570 -5.77 27.11 -1.69
C ASN A 570 -5.74 27.99 -0.44
N LEU A 571 -6.03 27.38 0.72
CA LEU A 571 -6.05 28.03 2.02
C LEU A 571 -4.94 27.47 2.91
N TYR A 572 -4.25 28.34 3.66
CA TYR A 572 -3.09 28.01 4.46
C TYR A 572 -3.25 28.50 5.90
N PHE A 573 -3.18 27.59 6.89
CA PHE A 573 -3.38 27.87 8.30
C PHE A 573 -2.20 27.42 9.16
N ASN A 574 -2.07 27.99 10.35
CA ASN A 574 -1.10 27.61 11.38
C ASN A 574 0.36 27.69 10.93
N GLY A 575 0.70 28.50 9.92
CA GLY A 575 2.07 28.59 9.40
C GLY A 575 2.34 27.68 8.20
N ALA A 576 1.32 27.06 7.62
CA ALA A 576 1.41 26.43 6.29
C ALA A 576 1.83 27.47 5.24
N ARG A 577 2.58 27.04 4.22
CA ARG A 577 3.24 27.95 3.27
C ARG A 577 2.81 27.71 1.83
N ALA A 578 2.40 28.78 1.14
CA ALA A 578 2.06 28.74 -0.27
C ALA A 578 3.31 28.74 -1.18
N TRP A 579 3.13 28.26 -2.40
CA TRP A 579 4.04 28.50 -3.52
C TRP A 579 4.14 30.00 -3.81
N GLU A 580 5.33 30.52 -4.04
CA GLU A 580 5.61 31.94 -4.19
C GLU A 580 4.86 32.62 -5.36
N LYS A 581 4.40 31.84 -6.33
CA LYS A 581 3.69 32.35 -7.53
C LYS A 581 2.19 32.13 -7.51
N GLU A 582 1.65 31.58 -6.45
CA GLU A 582 0.21 31.49 -6.25
C GLU A 582 -0.36 32.85 -5.85
N THR A 583 -1.12 33.49 -6.76
CA THR A 583 -1.55 34.89 -6.61
C THR A 583 -2.79 35.09 -5.79
N ASP A 584 -3.61 34.07 -5.61
CA ASP A 584 -4.88 34.06 -4.85
C ASP A 584 -4.84 33.18 -3.60
N ALA A 585 -3.62 32.82 -3.16
CA ALA A 585 -3.42 32.09 -1.91
C ALA A 585 -3.93 32.90 -0.71
N VAL A 586 -4.75 32.27 0.15
CA VAL A 586 -5.19 32.86 1.40
C VAL A 586 -4.41 32.24 2.54
N THR A 587 -3.57 33.04 3.19
CA THR A 587 -2.81 32.63 4.38
C THR A 587 -3.37 33.28 5.61
N ASP A 588 -3.97 32.49 6.51
CA ASP A 588 -4.50 32.95 7.78
C ASP A 588 -3.42 32.83 8.87
N THR A 589 -3.05 33.96 9.45
CA THR A 589 -2.09 34.09 10.57
C THR A 589 -2.72 34.52 11.89
N GLU A 590 -4.04 34.74 11.91
CA GLU A 590 -4.75 35.27 13.05
C GLU A 590 -5.45 34.17 13.88
N HIS A 591 -5.89 33.12 13.24
CA HIS A 591 -6.65 32.04 13.88
C HIS A 591 -5.80 30.79 14.07
N SER A 592 -6.08 30.06 15.15
CA SER A 592 -5.53 28.71 15.36
C SER A 592 -6.55 27.67 14.96
N VAL A 593 -6.14 26.74 14.10
CA VAL A 593 -6.95 25.61 13.65
C VAL A 593 -6.51 24.35 14.38
N ASP A 594 -7.48 23.70 15.03
CA ASP A 594 -7.30 22.40 15.65
C ASP A 594 -7.87 21.30 14.75
N ILE A 595 -7.14 20.21 14.57
CA ILE A 595 -7.56 19.04 13.81
C ILE A 595 -7.15 17.78 14.55
N SER A 596 -8.11 16.89 14.75
CA SER A 596 -7.87 15.54 15.27
C SER A 596 -8.84 14.53 14.68
N VAL A 597 -8.43 13.26 14.69
CA VAL A 597 -9.29 12.12 14.37
C VAL A 597 -9.45 11.28 15.63
N GLU A 598 -10.67 10.87 15.90
CA GLU A 598 -11.01 10.06 17.07
C GLU A 598 -11.87 8.86 16.66
N GLU A 599 -11.53 7.71 17.22
CA GLU A 599 -12.37 6.52 17.15
C GLU A 599 -13.45 6.59 18.24
N LYS A 600 -14.69 6.27 17.85
CA LYS A 600 -15.84 6.11 18.76
C LYS A 600 -16.51 4.76 18.53
N GLU A 601 -17.45 4.41 19.38
CA GLU A 601 -18.16 3.11 19.31
C GLU A 601 -18.78 2.82 17.92
N ASP A 602 -19.13 3.86 17.18
CA ASP A 602 -19.86 3.75 15.90
C ASP A 602 -19.05 4.19 14.69
N GLY A 603 -17.76 4.49 14.85
CA GLY A 603 -16.86 4.84 13.74
C GLY A 603 -15.84 5.93 14.03
N TRP A 604 -15.25 6.46 12.98
CA TRP A 604 -14.18 7.44 13.04
C TRP A 604 -14.66 8.84 12.75
N TYR A 605 -14.22 9.80 13.55
CA TYR A 605 -14.69 11.19 13.53
C TYR A 605 -13.55 12.17 13.35
N LEU A 606 -13.71 13.10 12.43
CA LEU A 606 -12.87 14.29 12.34
C LEU A 606 -13.42 15.38 13.26
N LYS A 607 -12.58 15.94 14.12
CA LYS A 607 -12.87 17.13 14.93
C LYS A 607 -12.01 18.29 14.47
N THR A 608 -12.64 19.44 14.23
CA THR A 608 -11.94 20.66 13.83
C THR A 608 -12.81 21.91 14.04
N ASN A 609 -12.17 23.03 14.33
CA ASN A 609 -12.82 24.35 14.31
C ASN A 609 -12.65 25.07 12.96
N LEU A 610 -12.05 24.42 11.97
CA LEU A 610 -11.67 24.99 10.67
C LEU A 610 -12.84 25.68 9.97
N TYR A 611 -14.02 25.06 9.96
CA TYR A 611 -15.17 25.56 9.23
C TYR A 611 -15.89 26.75 9.91
N ASP A 612 -15.57 27.04 11.17
CA ASP A 612 -15.98 28.27 11.84
C ASP A 612 -15.11 29.48 11.42
N ILE A 613 -13.90 29.19 10.91
CA ILE A 613 -12.88 30.17 10.55
C ILE A 613 -12.94 30.53 9.07
N ILE A 614 -13.14 29.55 8.18
CA ILE A 614 -13.14 29.77 6.73
C ILE A 614 -14.30 30.71 6.34
N LYS A 615 -13.95 31.85 5.74
CA LYS A 615 -14.90 32.83 5.18
C LYS A 615 -14.86 32.88 3.66
N GLU A 616 -13.78 32.49 3.10
CA GLU A 616 -13.49 32.54 1.68
C GLU A 616 -14.28 31.47 0.94
N GLU A 617 -14.85 31.86 -0.19
CA GLU A 617 -15.44 30.96 -1.16
C GLU A 617 -14.65 31.04 -2.45
N THR A 618 -14.39 29.88 -3.04
CA THR A 618 -13.73 29.78 -4.34
C THR A 618 -14.77 30.00 -5.46
N ASP A 619 -14.37 30.61 -6.55
CA ASP A 619 -15.22 30.80 -7.71
C ASP A 619 -14.97 29.68 -8.75
N GLY A 620 -16.04 29.04 -9.19
CA GLY A 620 -16.02 28.03 -10.22
C GLY A 620 -15.84 26.58 -9.69
N ILE A 621 -16.30 25.64 -10.48
CA ILE A 621 -16.17 24.21 -10.21
C ILE A 621 -14.99 23.68 -11.01
N ILE A 622 -14.04 23.06 -10.32
CA ILE A 622 -12.91 22.37 -10.95
C ILE A 622 -13.43 21.17 -11.75
N SER A 623 -12.81 20.91 -12.89
CA SER A 623 -13.20 19.82 -13.78
C SER A 623 -11.99 19.29 -14.57
N THR A 624 -12.20 18.22 -15.33
CA THR A 624 -11.24 17.73 -16.33
C THR A 624 -10.71 18.85 -17.23
N GLU A 625 -11.56 19.77 -17.66
CA GLU A 625 -11.16 20.89 -18.53
C GLU A 625 -10.25 21.89 -17.79
N THR A 626 -10.49 22.12 -16.50
CA THR A 626 -9.63 22.96 -15.64
C THR A 626 -8.25 22.32 -15.44
N LEU A 627 -8.23 21.00 -15.19
CA LEU A 627 -6.99 20.27 -14.94
C LEU A 627 -6.18 20.03 -16.21
N GLY A 628 -6.83 19.94 -17.37
CA GLY A 628 -6.16 19.67 -18.64
C GLY A 628 -5.66 18.21 -18.74
N MET A 629 -4.42 18.04 -19.18
CA MET A 629 -3.79 16.74 -19.41
C MET A 629 -2.38 16.70 -18.85
N ALA A 630 -1.91 15.52 -18.49
CA ALA A 630 -0.51 15.28 -18.15
C ALA A 630 0.38 15.41 -19.38
N PHE A 631 1.56 15.95 -19.19
CA PHE A 631 2.45 16.40 -20.28
C PHE A 631 2.88 15.26 -21.22
N GLU A 632 3.47 14.19 -20.67
CA GLU A 632 4.03 13.12 -21.52
C GLU A 632 2.98 12.23 -22.16
N PRO A 633 2.02 11.65 -21.40
CA PRO A 633 1.04 10.74 -22.01
C PRO A 633 -0.08 11.48 -22.73
N GLU A 634 -0.17 12.80 -22.61
CA GLU A 634 -1.29 13.62 -23.11
C GLU A 634 -2.66 13.08 -22.70
N GLN A 635 -2.72 12.34 -21.59
CA GLN A 635 -3.95 11.84 -21.01
C GLN A 635 -4.55 12.88 -20.07
N LYS A 636 -5.86 13.13 -20.20
CA LYS A 636 -6.58 14.05 -19.33
C LYS A 636 -6.76 13.48 -17.92
N TYR A 637 -6.99 14.37 -16.95
CA TYR A 637 -7.47 13.99 -15.62
C TYR A 637 -8.96 13.68 -15.72
N GLU A 638 -9.29 12.44 -16.05
CA GLU A 638 -10.63 11.97 -16.39
C GLU A 638 -10.90 10.57 -15.81
N ASN A 639 -12.13 10.09 -15.90
CA ASN A 639 -12.47 8.75 -15.46
C ASN A 639 -11.85 7.68 -16.40
N PRO A 640 -11.68 6.42 -15.92
CA PRO A 640 -11.11 5.33 -16.73
C PRO A 640 -11.88 4.96 -18.01
N ASP A 641 -13.10 5.47 -18.17
CA ASP A 641 -13.91 5.34 -19.39
C ASP A 641 -13.78 6.53 -20.34
N GLY A 642 -12.89 7.50 -20.02
CA GLY A 642 -12.70 8.73 -20.77
C GLY A 642 -13.77 9.80 -20.53
N SER A 643 -14.71 9.57 -19.62
CA SER A 643 -15.69 10.60 -19.26
C SER A 643 -15.09 11.67 -18.36
N PRO A 644 -15.49 12.94 -18.50
CA PRO A 644 -14.94 14.01 -17.71
C PRO A 644 -15.34 13.90 -16.22
N ILE A 645 -14.43 14.36 -15.35
CA ILE A 645 -14.68 14.54 -13.92
C ILE A 645 -15.13 15.98 -13.70
N ILE A 646 -16.16 16.15 -12.89
CA ILE A 646 -16.64 17.45 -12.40
C ILE A 646 -16.69 17.37 -10.88
N PHE A 647 -15.93 18.23 -10.19
CA PHE A 647 -15.83 18.23 -8.72
C PHE A 647 -17.00 18.96 -8.08
N ASN A 648 -18.22 18.57 -8.45
CA ASN A 648 -19.48 19.13 -7.96
C ASN A 648 -20.10 18.39 -6.76
N GLN A 649 -19.32 17.51 -6.14
CA GLN A 649 -19.68 16.79 -4.91
C GLN A 649 -18.55 16.92 -3.90
N ASP A 650 -18.90 16.85 -2.62
CA ASP A 650 -17.92 16.80 -1.53
C ASP A 650 -17.59 15.36 -1.11
N PHE A 651 -16.80 15.20 -0.05
CA PHE A 651 -16.39 13.90 0.52
C PHE A 651 -17.59 12.96 0.77
N PHE A 652 -18.73 13.50 1.17
CA PHE A 652 -19.95 12.73 1.46
C PHE A 652 -20.90 12.62 0.28
N GLY A 653 -20.57 13.19 -0.88
CA GLY A 653 -21.43 13.25 -2.05
C GLY A 653 -22.45 14.39 -2.02
N ASN A 654 -22.35 15.33 -1.08
CA ASN A 654 -23.19 16.52 -1.07
C ASN A 654 -22.82 17.44 -2.23
N HIS A 655 -23.82 18.10 -2.81
CA HIS A 655 -23.62 18.99 -3.95
C HIS A 655 -22.78 20.21 -3.58
N ARG A 656 -21.82 20.55 -4.46
CA ARG A 656 -21.06 21.82 -4.44
C ARG A 656 -21.66 22.80 -5.43
N ASP A 657 -21.91 24.01 -4.97
CA ASP A 657 -22.31 25.12 -5.83
C ASP A 657 -21.09 25.75 -6.53
N VAL A 658 -21.32 26.62 -7.50
CA VAL A 658 -20.27 27.39 -8.21
C VAL A 658 -19.42 28.20 -7.23
N LYS A 659 -20.05 28.74 -6.18
CA LYS A 659 -19.36 29.31 -5.02
C LYS A 659 -19.28 28.26 -3.94
N THR A 660 -18.09 27.78 -3.67
CA THR A 660 -17.86 26.69 -2.74
C THR A 660 -16.67 27.00 -1.82
N VAL A 661 -16.53 26.23 -0.76
CA VAL A 661 -15.34 26.30 0.09
C VAL A 661 -14.27 25.35 -0.41
N ALA A 662 -13.01 25.67 -0.15
CA ALA A 662 -11.90 24.76 -0.34
C ALA A 662 -12.03 23.55 0.62
N GLY A 663 -11.22 22.51 0.34
CA GLY A 663 -11.18 21.29 1.14
C GLY A 663 -12.30 20.28 0.85
N PRO A 664 -12.33 19.16 1.60
CA PRO A 664 -13.15 18.01 1.26
C PRO A 664 -14.65 18.18 1.53
N PHE A 665 -15.09 19.18 2.33
CA PHE A 665 -16.48 19.30 2.77
C PHE A 665 -17.15 20.59 2.29
N THR A 666 -18.44 20.53 2.06
CA THR A 666 -19.29 21.71 1.75
C THR A 666 -19.99 22.26 2.97
N ASP A 667 -20.23 21.45 4.02
CA ASP A 667 -20.92 21.90 5.23
C ASP A 667 -19.96 22.63 6.16
N LYS A 668 -20.20 23.92 6.33
CA LYS A 668 -19.42 24.82 7.20
C LYS A 668 -19.76 24.71 8.69
N LYS A 669 -20.70 23.85 9.09
CA LYS A 669 -21.27 23.91 10.45
C LYS A 669 -20.80 22.83 11.39
N ALA A 670 -20.19 21.77 10.91
CA ALA A 670 -19.85 20.65 11.74
C ALA A 670 -18.42 20.76 12.29
N SER A 671 -18.30 21.09 13.58
CA SER A 671 -17.04 20.95 14.34
C SER A 671 -16.61 19.49 14.52
N GLU A 672 -17.51 18.55 14.28
CA GLU A 672 -17.27 17.12 14.35
C GLU A 672 -18.03 16.42 13.21
N GLN A 673 -17.36 15.59 12.44
CA GLN A 673 -17.93 14.86 11.30
C GLN A 673 -17.54 13.39 11.35
N LYS A 674 -18.54 12.50 11.26
CA LYS A 674 -18.29 11.07 11.09
C LYS A 674 -17.79 10.81 9.68
N LEU A 675 -16.61 10.19 9.55
CA LEU A 675 -15.98 9.89 8.28
C LEU A 675 -16.25 8.45 7.82
N PHE A 676 -16.15 7.49 8.76
CA PHE A 676 -16.29 6.06 8.53
C PHE A 676 -17.11 5.37 9.61
#